data_088a9925f4bac5a5e023a05ab9c1d4f5
#
_entry.id   088a9925f4bac5a5e023a05ab9c1d4f5
#
_cell.length_a   1.000
_cell.length_b   1.000
_cell.length_c   1.000
_cell.angle_alpha   90.00
_cell.angle_beta   90.00
_cell.angle_gamma   90.00
#
_symmetry.space_group_name_H-M   'P 1'
#
loop_
_entity.id
_entity.type
_entity.pdbx_description
1 polymer ?
#
loop_
_entity_poly.entity_id
_entity_poly.type
_entity_poly.pdbx_seq_one_letter_code
_entity_poly.pdbx_strand_id
1 'polypeptide(L)'
;MSNSFFKKHAIATAIGASLMFAAAPAAFANNDGGIRGTIESASVSQIQGVTITIENVNTGTSRTIEVDDKGNFRFPRLPVGTYNITATKDGAQVASLENVTVNVGSDSSVRLVVQGDDIETITVTGTTSRIDTASTESSFNIGAVELERLPIARSVNSVALLAPGTAGGGRHGGLSFGGSSAAENAVYINGLNVTDPEVPTSFSSVPFTFYEDFQVKTGGYSAEFGRTTGGVVNAVVKSGGNDFKFTADTYWVPDSLRGSKKDRYDNDGNKIVSGSKSETDTWTASISASGPIIKDTLFFYALYEPRLVETTSVTESDLSRSEAKDDTAFWGGKLDYYITDNHLLEFIAFSDEKDVETDLFDDGEYSETIFGTTGGQNYIVNYTGYLTDSLTVKAMWGQVERQSRSNASSALECNRVMDYTSAGPIFDIGCTSLFMTSDRINERESVRLDFEWEVTDSHLLRFGYDNETRTTVMDRAYPGMDATRYQIYDASPGESLNGETLTDESDFYVRARTRKTFGNFETETSAIYLEDIWTVTDTLTATIGVRWDEFDTTGAGGTGFMKVDEMISPRLGLSWDVNGDGETKVFANAGRYYYPLPNSLVAREGGGTVDISNYYYLENGIQDADGFFTSGFTETMTSAGLTNLTPNLGSIIGEAIQFGDVSNAGEDQSYRVDNDIEASYQDEYILGFETMVNDNWAIGARAMYRKFENAIEDMKIYHDWGDCDSPGTWLIGNPGKVMTLNLNCNGTQQIVSLDTGKTQIDGDHPRSKTGEDIGSPVPFRKYASLDLVVDRQWDDVWQFYASYTWAHSWGNYEGGVNSDTTNDIAGWLEYGDDPAYLIGGYGDLPNDVRHTFKFYGAYAITEDWLVSANFVASSGRPINIRGVGNPYTTDEHYYMNWVCVETCGGLADGQSESDRVYEYLPRGEERLDWTYQLDLGTSYSVDFGEDASATFSLDVFNVFNTQETLRVDSFLTTPDSVGNPNPDYGLGTSFQSPRRVQLSAIVRF
;
A
#
# COMPACT_ATOMS: atom_id res chain seq x y z
N MET A 1 -6.75 0.55 35.67
CA MET A 1 -7.55 1.20 34.59
C MET A 1 -8.08 2.60 34.92
N SER A 2 -7.49 3.45 35.73
CA SER A 2 -8.11 4.76 36.06
C SER A 2 -7.17 5.96 36.02
N ASN A 3 -5.91 5.79 35.67
CA ASN A 3 -4.92 6.88 35.67
C ASN A 3 -4.47 7.36 34.28
N SER A 4 -4.87 6.68 33.19
CA SER A 4 -4.45 7.09 31.83
C SER A 4 -5.42 8.13 31.23
N PHE A 5 -6.71 8.05 31.60
CA PHE A 5 -7.73 8.94 31.07
C PHE A 5 -7.55 10.41 31.51
N PHE A 6 -7.06 10.64 32.73
CA PHE A 6 -6.81 12.00 33.23
C PHE A 6 -5.53 12.65 32.70
N LYS A 7 -4.53 11.85 32.26
CA LYS A 7 -3.30 12.40 31.63
C LYS A 7 -3.55 12.87 30.20
N LYS A 8 -4.41 12.18 29.44
CA LYS A 8 -4.74 12.57 28.05
C LYS A 8 -5.51 13.89 27.98
N HIS A 9 -6.40 14.18 28.93
CA HIS A 9 -7.14 15.45 28.97
C HIS A 9 -6.29 16.64 29.46
N ALA A 10 -5.29 16.41 30.29
CA ALA A 10 -4.38 17.47 30.73
C ALA A 10 -3.41 17.88 29.60
N ILE A 11 -3.07 16.98 28.70
CA ILE A 11 -2.23 17.27 27.53
C ILE A 11 -3.02 18.06 26.50
N ALA A 12 -4.29 17.73 26.25
CA ALA A 12 -5.15 18.47 25.32
C ALA A 12 -5.39 19.93 25.77
N THR A 13 -5.46 20.18 27.09
CA THR A 13 -5.62 21.54 27.64
C THR A 13 -4.29 22.32 27.62
N ALA A 14 -3.15 21.63 27.72
CA ALA A 14 -1.82 22.26 27.60
C ALA A 14 -1.46 22.62 26.16
N ILE A 15 -1.89 21.82 25.17
CA ILE A 15 -1.69 22.06 23.74
C ILE A 15 -2.52 23.29 23.29
N GLY A 16 -3.73 23.49 23.81
CA GLY A 16 -4.54 24.67 23.53
C GLY A 16 -3.95 25.99 24.02
N ALA A 17 -3.05 25.95 25.02
CA ALA A 17 -2.38 27.14 25.57
C ALA A 17 -0.99 27.38 24.98
N SER A 18 -0.33 26.38 24.37
CA SER A 18 1.00 26.50 23.75
C SER A 18 0.98 26.90 22.27
N LEU A 19 -0.16 26.85 21.61
CA LEU A 19 -0.35 27.30 20.21
C LEU A 19 -0.24 28.82 20.00
N MET A 20 -0.03 29.60 21.05
CA MET A 20 0.16 31.04 20.92
C MET A 20 1.63 31.51 20.83
N PHE A 21 2.62 30.66 21.03
CA PHE A 21 4.04 31.07 21.01
C PHE A 21 4.99 29.98 20.56
N ALA A 22 4.92 29.59 19.28
CA ALA A 22 6.08 29.04 18.55
C ALA A 22 5.76 29.08 17.05
N ALA A 23 6.06 30.19 16.39
CA ALA A 23 6.09 30.27 14.94
C ALA A 23 7.36 29.56 14.45
N ALA A 24 7.32 28.24 14.38
CA ALA A 24 8.20 27.48 13.50
C ALA A 24 7.35 26.94 12.34
N PRO A 25 7.75 27.10 11.10
CA PRO A 25 6.93 26.85 9.91
C PRO A 25 6.82 25.35 9.58
N ALA A 26 5.65 24.89 9.24
CA ALA A 26 5.29 23.49 8.90
C ALA A 26 4.41 23.31 7.62
N ALA A 27 4.48 22.29 6.79
CA ALA A 27 4.04 22.15 5.35
C ALA A 27 3.03 21.06 4.87
N PHE A 28 2.49 20.96 3.62
CA PHE A 28 1.30 20.17 3.16
C PHE A 28 1.38 19.25 1.93
N ALA A 29 0.47 18.20 1.79
CA ALA A 29 0.02 17.56 0.56
C ALA A 29 -1.29 18.19 0.04
N ASN A 30 -1.50 18.15 -1.29
CA ASN A 30 -2.54 18.90 -1.97
C ASN A 30 -3.91 18.20 -1.84
N ASN A 31 -4.86 18.79 -1.10
CA ASN A 31 -6.26 18.37 -1.00
C ASN A 31 -7.22 19.34 -1.69
N ASP A 32 -6.71 20.16 -2.58
CA ASP A 32 -7.39 21.23 -3.31
C ASP A 32 -7.00 21.22 -4.78
N GLY A 33 -7.66 22.05 -5.56
CA GLY A 33 -7.33 22.35 -6.94
C GLY A 33 -7.18 23.84 -7.16
N GLY A 34 -7.33 24.27 -8.41
CA GLY A 34 -7.30 25.69 -8.74
C GLY A 34 -8.15 26.02 -9.94
N ILE A 35 -8.31 27.32 -10.19
CA ILE A 35 -8.87 27.85 -11.43
C ILE A 35 -7.86 28.83 -12.00
N ARG A 36 -7.52 28.66 -13.25
CA ARG A 36 -6.72 29.60 -14.02
C ARG A 36 -7.40 29.90 -15.32
N GLY A 37 -7.15 31.08 -15.88
CA GLY A 37 -7.77 31.40 -17.14
C GLY A 37 -7.25 32.66 -17.76
N THR A 38 -7.84 32.95 -18.93
CA THR A 38 -7.54 34.13 -19.70
C THR A 38 -8.82 34.84 -20.08
N ILE A 39 -8.79 36.18 -20.07
CA ILE A 39 -9.81 37.01 -20.70
C ILE A 39 -9.30 37.47 -22.06
N GLU A 40 -10.03 37.15 -23.10
CA GLU A 40 -9.79 37.59 -24.45
C GLU A 40 -10.75 38.69 -24.84
N SER A 41 -10.20 39.71 -25.47
CA SER A 41 -10.95 40.83 -25.99
C SER A 41 -10.33 41.38 -27.27
N ALA A 42 -11.12 42.06 -28.09
CA ALA A 42 -10.67 42.71 -29.31
C ALA A 42 -9.68 43.87 -29.07
N SER A 43 -9.52 44.37 -27.82
CA SER A 43 -8.58 45.43 -27.48
C SER A 43 -8.02 45.30 -26.06
N VAL A 44 -6.73 45.62 -25.87
CA VAL A 44 -6.06 45.63 -24.56
C VAL A 44 -6.73 46.57 -23.57
N SER A 45 -7.30 47.65 -24.02
CA SER A 45 -8.02 48.61 -23.16
C SER A 45 -9.31 48.04 -22.55
N GLN A 46 -9.83 46.94 -23.05
CA GLN A 46 -11.00 46.28 -22.51
C GLN A 46 -10.61 45.29 -21.41
N ILE A 47 -9.35 44.83 -21.33
CA ILE A 47 -8.81 43.92 -20.36
C ILE A 47 -8.37 44.63 -19.08
N GLN A 48 -7.73 45.76 -19.18
CA GLN A 48 -7.22 46.52 -18.02
C GLN A 48 -8.33 46.94 -17.05
N GLY A 49 -8.12 46.61 -15.74
CA GLY A 49 -9.06 46.91 -14.67
C GLY A 49 -10.26 45.94 -14.61
N VAL A 50 -10.18 44.83 -15.31
CA VAL A 50 -11.16 43.73 -15.13
C VAL A 50 -10.85 43.00 -13.86
N THR A 51 -11.88 42.73 -13.06
CA THR A 51 -11.82 41.87 -11.88
C THR A 51 -12.58 40.60 -12.13
N ILE A 52 -12.00 39.47 -11.70
CA ILE A 52 -12.63 38.15 -11.73
C ILE A 52 -13.08 37.82 -10.32
N THR A 53 -14.32 37.47 -10.17
CA THR A 53 -14.90 36.89 -8.93
C THR A 53 -15.26 35.45 -9.19
N ILE A 54 -14.81 34.56 -8.31
CA ILE A 54 -15.28 33.19 -8.22
C ILE A 54 -16.17 33.05 -6.99
N GLU A 55 -17.21 32.23 -7.09
CA GLU A 55 -18.13 31.93 -6.01
C GLU A 55 -18.38 30.41 -5.96
N ASN A 56 -18.13 29.80 -4.81
CA ASN A 56 -18.45 28.39 -4.60
C ASN A 56 -19.99 28.20 -4.50
N VAL A 57 -20.54 27.38 -5.38
CA VAL A 57 -22.00 27.17 -5.50
C VAL A 57 -22.61 26.62 -4.22
N ASN A 58 -21.90 25.75 -3.49
CA ASN A 58 -22.42 25.10 -2.30
C ASN A 58 -22.31 25.96 -1.03
N THR A 59 -21.23 26.73 -0.87
CA THR A 59 -20.94 27.49 0.35
C THR A 59 -21.25 28.97 0.23
N GLY A 60 -21.33 29.53 -1.00
CA GLY A 60 -21.47 30.95 -1.26
C GLY A 60 -20.21 31.77 -0.99
N THR A 61 -19.10 31.13 -0.61
CA THR A 61 -17.81 31.82 -0.40
C THR A 61 -17.27 32.33 -1.70
N SER A 62 -16.73 33.55 -1.71
CA SER A 62 -16.29 34.21 -2.93
C SER A 62 -14.90 34.83 -2.78
N ARG A 63 -14.16 34.85 -3.89
CA ARG A 63 -12.86 35.55 -3.99
C ARG A 63 -12.81 36.37 -5.26
N THR A 64 -12.19 37.53 -5.18
CA THR A 64 -12.02 38.48 -6.30
C THR A 64 -10.56 38.82 -6.45
N ILE A 65 -10.04 38.80 -7.69
CA ILE A 65 -8.70 39.24 -8.04
C ILE A 65 -8.78 40.11 -9.29
N GLU A 66 -7.78 40.98 -9.53
CA GLU A 66 -7.62 41.72 -10.78
C GLU A 66 -6.80 40.88 -11.78
N VAL A 67 -7.15 40.89 -13.06
CA VAL A 67 -6.37 40.22 -14.10
C VAL A 67 -5.04 40.98 -14.35
N ASP A 68 -4.02 40.24 -14.82
CA ASP A 68 -2.76 40.85 -15.24
C ASP A 68 -2.90 41.67 -16.52
N ASP A 69 -1.82 42.39 -16.93
CA ASP A 69 -1.81 43.23 -18.14
C ASP A 69 -2.11 42.45 -19.45
N LYS A 70 -2.01 41.10 -19.42
CA LYS A 70 -2.32 40.20 -20.55
C LYS A 70 -3.72 39.59 -20.45
N GLY A 71 -4.43 39.80 -19.36
CA GLY A 71 -5.74 39.26 -19.11
C GLY A 71 -5.72 37.87 -18.44
N ASN A 72 -4.57 37.38 -17.92
CA ASN A 72 -4.49 36.16 -17.20
C ASN A 72 -4.96 36.36 -15.77
N PHE A 73 -5.50 35.27 -15.18
CA PHE A 73 -5.90 35.18 -13.77
C PHE A 73 -5.70 33.80 -13.22
N ARG A 74 -5.45 33.70 -11.91
CA ARG A 74 -5.33 32.41 -11.21
C ARG A 74 -5.86 32.46 -9.79
N PHE A 75 -6.66 31.49 -9.42
CA PHE A 75 -7.12 31.21 -8.06
C PHE A 75 -6.52 29.89 -7.60
N PRO A 76 -5.41 29.93 -6.84
CA PRO A 76 -4.75 28.72 -6.35
C PRO A 76 -5.46 28.14 -5.15
N ARG A 77 -5.23 26.86 -4.92
CA ARG A 77 -5.57 26.14 -3.67
C ARG A 77 -7.04 26.28 -3.26
N LEU A 78 -7.95 26.14 -4.20
CA LEU A 78 -9.39 26.15 -3.95
C LEU A 78 -9.87 24.81 -3.43
N PRO A 79 -10.78 24.77 -2.45
CA PRO A 79 -11.51 23.54 -2.10
C PRO A 79 -12.14 22.89 -3.33
N VAL A 80 -12.14 21.54 -3.34
CA VAL A 80 -12.83 20.77 -4.39
C VAL A 80 -14.31 21.13 -4.42
N GLY A 81 -14.89 21.29 -5.61
CA GLY A 81 -16.29 21.64 -5.76
C GLY A 81 -16.59 22.40 -7.05
N THR A 82 -17.79 22.97 -7.13
CA THR A 82 -18.28 23.70 -8.29
C THR A 82 -18.31 25.21 -8.02
N TYR A 83 -17.83 25.98 -8.98
CA TYR A 83 -17.69 27.43 -8.88
C TYR A 83 -18.37 28.14 -10.06
N ASN A 84 -18.95 29.31 -9.76
CA ASN A 84 -19.36 30.27 -10.76
C ASN A 84 -18.29 31.36 -10.90
N ILE A 85 -17.97 31.76 -12.12
CA ILE A 85 -16.97 32.78 -12.43
C ILE A 85 -17.67 34.00 -13.04
N THR A 86 -17.39 35.17 -12.52
CA THR A 86 -17.91 36.44 -13.04
C THR A 86 -16.76 37.43 -13.28
N ALA A 87 -16.67 37.92 -14.49
CA ALA A 87 -15.75 39.03 -14.84
C ALA A 87 -16.50 40.34 -14.81
N THR A 88 -15.97 41.36 -14.12
CA THR A 88 -16.56 42.68 -14.01
C THR A 88 -15.57 43.77 -14.38
N LYS A 89 -16.05 44.83 -15.06
CA LYS A 89 -15.28 46.04 -15.36
C LYS A 89 -16.11 47.24 -15.04
N ASP A 90 -15.54 48.22 -14.32
CA ASP A 90 -16.22 49.44 -13.88
C ASP A 90 -17.59 49.17 -13.23
N GLY A 91 -17.74 48.02 -12.54
CA GLY A 91 -18.96 47.57 -11.87
C GLY A 91 -20.00 46.93 -12.83
N ALA A 92 -19.72 46.76 -14.11
CA ALA A 92 -20.58 46.04 -15.06
C ALA A 92 -20.03 44.63 -15.29
N GLN A 93 -20.90 43.61 -15.34
CA GLN A 93 -20.53 42.23 -15.72
C GLN A 93 -20.20 42.21 -17.22
N VAL A 94 -18.98 41.75 -17.56
CA VAL A 94 -18.52 41.66 -18.95
C VAL A 94 -18.40 40.23 -19.47
N ALA A 95 -18.30 39.25 -18.55
CA ALA A 95 -18.36 37.82 -18.88
C ALA A 95 -18.81 37.00 -17.64
N SER A 96 -19.35 35.81 -17.86
CA SER A 96 -19.59 34.81 -16.78
C SER A 96 -19.50 33.38 -17.32
N LEU A 97 -19.14 32.47 -16.43
CA LEU A 97 -19.15 31.04 -16.67
C LEU A 97 -19.65 30.34 -15.42
N GLU A 98 -20.64 29.50 -15.57
CA GLU A 98 -21.26 28.77 -14.46
C GLU A 98 -20.76 27.33 -14.41
N ASN A 99 -20.83 26.71 -13.22
CA ASN A 99 -20.58 25.30 -12.97
C ASN A 99 -19.17 24.82 -13.37
N VAL A 100 -18.13 25.62 -13.10
CA VAL A 100 -16.73 25.21 -13.27
C VAL A 100 -16.33 24.28 -12.14
N THR A 101 -16.00 23.02 -12.48
CA THR A 101 -15.59 22.03 -11.49
C THR A 101 -14.11 22.19 -11.16
N VAL A 102 -13.78 22.22 -9.89
CA VAL A 102 -12.41 22.15 -9.35
C VAL A 102 -12.21 20.75 -8.79
N ASN A 103 -11.27 20.00 -9.39
CA ASN A 103 -10.89 18.66 -8.96
C ASN A 103 -9.60 18.70 -8.13
N VAL A 104 -9.39 17.70 -7.27
CA VAL A 104 -8.19 17.60 -6.44
C VAL A 104 -6.92 17.53 -7.29
N GLY A 105 -5.92 18.33 -6.93
CA GLY A 105 -4.58 18.32 -7.51
C GLY A 105 -4.48 18.80 -8.96
N SER A 106 -5.48 19.52 -9.49
CA SER A 106 -5.45 20.07 -10.84
C SER A 106 -6.02 21.48 -10.92
N ASP A 107 -5.50 22.29 -11.85
CA ASP A 107 -6.05 23.60 -12.17
C ASP A 107 -7.02 23.48 -13.34
N SER A 108 -8.29 23.92 -13.15
CA SER A 108 -9.28 24.02 -14.22
C SER A 108 -8.95 25.22 -15.10
N SER A 109 -8.72 24.99 -16.38
CA SER A 109 -8.38 26.03 -17.35
C SER A 109 -9.64 26.65 -17.94
N VAL A 110 -9.78 27.97 -17.85
CA VAL A 110 -10.97 28.73 -18.26
C VAL A 110 -10.60 29.81 -19.28
N ARG A 111 -11.41 29.92 -20.31
CA ARG A 111 -11.27 30.99 -21.33
C ARG A 111 -12.54 31.82 -21.35
N LEU A 112 -12.45 33.08 -20.99
CA LEU A 112 -13.53 34.07 -21.04
C LEU A 112 -13.37 34.97 -22.24
N VAL A 113 -14.40 35.19 -23.02
CA VAL A 113 -14.35 36.08 -24.23
C VAL A 113 -15.31 37.24 -24.03
N VAL A 114 -14.78 38.45 -24.05
CA VAL A 114 -15.55 39.70 -24.00
C VAL A 114 -15.97 40.06 -25.41
N GLN A 115 -17.27 40.04 -25.72
CA GLN A 115 -17.84 40.37 -27.03
C GLN A 115 -18.47 41.75 -27.01
N GLY A 116 -17.97 42.65 -27.89
CA GLY A 116 -18.69 43.84 -28.41
C GLY A 116 -18.69 45.08 -27.53
N ASP A 117 -18.95 46.23 -28.18
CA ASP A 117 -18.99 47.58 -27.58
C ASP A 117 -20.40 47.95 -27.02
N ASP A 118 -21.43 47.11 -27.15
CA ASP A 118 -22.81 47.40 -26.73
C ASP A 118 -23.18 46.56 -25.47
N ILE A 119 -23.32 47.24 -24.34
CA ILE A 119 -23.67 46.72 -23.03
C ILE A 119 -25.19 46.49 -22.91
N GLU A 120 -25.76 45.49 -23.59
CA GLU A 120 -27.06 44.96 -23.26
C GLU A 120 -27.03 43.42 -23.26
N THR A 121 -26.85 42.83 -22.07
CA THR A 121 -26.95 41.40 -21.74
C THR A 121 -26.04 40.48 -22.59
N ILE A 122 -24.81 40.29 -22.14
CA ILE A 122 -23.86 39.36 -22.73
C ILE A 122 -23.91 38.05 -21.95
N THR A 123 -24.53 37.01 -22.54
CA THR A 123 -24.31 35.64 -22.11
C THR A 123 -23.05 35.14 -22.82
N VAL A 124 -21.95 35.08 -22.13
CA VAL A 124 -20.70 34.54 -22.67
C VAL A 124 -20.62 33.09 -22.31
N THR A 125 -20.53 32.24 -23.30
CA THR A 125 -20.12 30.85 -23.14
C THR A 125 -18.63 30.78 -22.99
N GLY A 126 -18.13 30.63 -21.76
CA GLY A 126 -16.75 30.21 -21.50
C GLY A 126 -16.61 28.72 -21.84
N THR A 127 -15.42 28.29 -22.19
CA THR A 127 -15.07 26.87 -22.33
C THR A 127 -14.07 26.50 -21.24
N THR A 128 -14.24 25.33 -20.64
CA THR A 128 -13.24 24.72 -19.77
C THR A 128 -12.41 23.75 -20.60
N SER A 129 -11.08 23.90 -20.60
CA SER A 129 -10.20 22.88 -21.16
C SER A 129 -9.94 21.79 -20.10
N ARG A 130 -10.04 20.52 -20.52
CA ARG A 130 -9.70 19.35 -19.69
C ARG A 130 -8.20 19.11 -19.55
N ILE A 131 -7.42 19.71 -20.43
CA ILE A 131 -5.97 19.52 -20.46
C ILE A 131 -5.35 20.60 -19.58
N ASP A 132 -4.77 20.19 -18.46
CA ASP A 132 -3.95 21.08 -17.64
C ASP A 132 -2.59 21.28 -18.29
N THR A 133 -2.47 22.36 -19.07
CA THR A 133 -1.25 22.69 -19.80
C THR A 133 -0.10 23.20 -18.91
N ALA A 134 -0.30 23.46 -17.61
CA ALA A 134 0.78 23.83 -16.70
C ALA A 134 1.39 22.62 -15.98
N SER A 135 0.62 21.58 -15.74
CA SER A 135 1.11 20.40 -15.04
C SER A 135 1.96 19.50 -15.93
N THR A 136 3.04 18.96 -15.38
CA THR A 136 3.89 17.92 -15.99
C THR A 136 3.64 16.54 -15.37
N GLU A 137 2.68 16.44 -14.43
CA GLU A 137 2.36 15.23 -13.71
C GLU A 137 1.57 14.25 -14.58
N SER A 138 1.74 12.97 -14.28
CA SER A 138 0.96 11.89 -14.83
C SER A 138 -0.15 11.53 -13.84
N SER A 139 -1.33 12.13 -14.01
CA SER A 139 -2.48 11.93 -13.11
C SER A 139 -3.73 11.50 -13.85
N PHE A 140 -4.65 10.89 -13.09
CA PHE A 140 -6.00 10.51 -13.48
C PHE A 140 -6.94 10.98 -12.37
N ASN A 141 -7.89 11.83 -12.69
CA ASN A 141 -8.87 12.38 -11.75
C ASN A 141 -10.25 11.80 -12.03
N ILE A 142 -11.00 11.48 -10.98
CA ILE A 142 -12.37 10.99 -11.09
C ILE A 142 -13.18 11.36 -9.85
N GLY A 143 -14.28 12.07 -10.05
CA GLY A 143 -15.17 12.52 -8.99
C GLY A 143 -16.21 11.48 -8.57
N ALA A 144 -16.79 11.63 -7.37
CA ALA A 144 -17.79 10.73 -6.83
C ALA A 144 -19.00 10.58 -7.75
N VAL A 145 -19.46 11.66 -8.39
CA VAL A 145 -20.60 11.65 -9.33
C VAL A 145 -20.31 10.77 -10.55
N GLU A 146 -19.09 10.79 -11.07
CA GLU A 146 -18.71 9.94 -12.19
C GLU A 146 -18.61 8.47 -11.76
N LEU A 147 -18.04 8.22 -10.59
CA LEU A 147 -17.90 6.88 -10.02
C LEU A 147 -19.25 6.22 -9.70
N GLU A 148 -20.26 7.00 -9.30
CA GLU A 148 -21.61 6.49 -9.04
C GLU A 148 -22.30 5.94 -10.30
N ARG A 149 -21.87 6.38 -11.50
CA ARG A 149 -22.40 5.89 -12.78
C ARG A 149 -21.79 4.56 -13.22
N LEU A 150 -20.71 4.09 -12.55
CA LEU A 150 -19.90 2.97 -13.02
C LEU A 150 -20.10 1.72 -12.15
N PRO A 151 -20.14 0.52 -12.75
CA PRO A 151 -20.19 -0.74 -12.02
C PRO A 151 -18.78 -1.11 -11.53
N ILE A 152 -18.32 -0.44 -10.48
CA ILE A 152 -17.03 -0.71 -9.87
C ILE A 152 -17.18 -1.14 -8.41
N ALA A 153 -16.23 -1.93 -7.92
CA ALA A 153 -16.18 -2.24 -6.51
C ALA A 153 -15.88 -0.97 -5.70
N ARG A 154 -16.58 -0.80 -4.58
CA ARG A 154 -16.52 0.42 -3.76
C ARG A 154 -15.29 0.43 -2.86
N SER A 155 -14.12 0.57 -3.46
CA SER A 155 -12.85 0.64 -2.75
C SER A 155 -11.87 1.55 -3.46
N VAL A 156 -10.95 2.15 -2.71
CA VAL A 156 -9.84 2.97 -3.23
C VAL A 156 -9.01 2.20 -4.26
N ASN A 157 -8.78 0.90 -4.02
CA ASN A 157 -8.06 0.05 -4.98
C ASN A 157 -8.78 -0.04 -6.33
N SER A 158 -10.11 -0.16 -6.32
CA SER A 158 -10.89 -0.26 -7.57
C SER A 158 -10.86 1.05 -8.36
N VAL A 159 -10.87 2.19 -7.68
CA VAL A 159 -10.68 3.51 -8.31
C VAL A 159 -9.28 3.62 -8.91
N ALA A 160 -8.25 3.26 -8.16
CA ALA A 160 -6.87 3.31 -8.64
C ALA A 160 -6.64 2.42 -9.87
N LEU A 161 -7.35 1.28 -9.94
CA LEU A 161 -7.27 0.36 -11.09
C LEU A 161 -7.92 0.90 -12.37
N LEU A 162 -8.72 1.98 -12.32
CA LEU A 162 -9.22 2.65 -13.52
C LEU A 162 -8.11 3.42 -14.25
N ALA A 163 -7.12 3.93 -13.52
CA ALA A 163 -6.01 4.70 -14.09
C ALA A 163 -5.13 3.86 -15.03
N PRO A 164 -4.58 4.45 -16.12
CA PRO A 164 -3.60 3.76 -16.97
C PRO A 164 -2.29 3.50 -16.21
N GLY A 165 -1.54 2.48 -16.61
CA GLY A 165 -0.27 2.10 -15.98
C GLY A 165 -0.42 1.49 -14.59
N THR A 166 -1.64 1.15 -14.16
CA THR A 166 -1.90 0.47 -12.88
C THR A 166 -2.30 -0.98 -13.11
N ALA A 167 -1.82 -1.87 -12.26
CA ALA A 167 -2.17 -3.29 -12.26
C ALA A 167 -2.44 -3.78 -10.84
N GLY A 168 -3.45 -4.63 -10.69
CA GLY A 168 -3.78 -5.29 -9.43
C GLY A 168 -3.32 -6.74 -9.41
N GLY A 169 -3.43 -7.41 -8.28
CA GLY A 169 -3.30 -8.85 -8.20
C GLY A 169 -1.92 -9.39 -7.82
N GLY A 170 -1.12 -8.64 -7.08
CA GLY A 170 -0.03 -9.24 -6.29
C GLY A 170 -0.62 -10.24 -5.29
N ARG A 171 0.25 -11.02 -4.64
CA ARG A 171 -0.16 -12.11 -3.72
C ARG A 171 -1.17 -11.65 -2.66
N HIS A 172 -1.06 -10.44 -2.15
CA HIS A 172 -1.94 -9.85 -1.14
C HIS A 172 -2.92 -8.81 -1.70
N GLY A 173 -3.21 -8.84 -3.01
CA GLY A 173 -4.16 -7.91 -3.63
C GLY A 173 -3.68 -6.46 -3.75
N GLY A 174 -2.39 -6.21 -3.51
CA GLY A 174 -1.78 -4.89 -3.62
C GLY A 174 -1.75 -4.34 -5.04
N LEU A 175 -1.65 -3.01 -5.15
CA LEU A 175 -1.56 -2.29 -6.41
C LEU A 175 -0.10 -2.14 -6.86
N SER A 176 0.14 -2.24 -8.16
CA SER A 176 1.39 -1.84 -8.80
C SER A 176 1.13 -0.62 -9.69
N PHE A 177 1.92 0.41 -9.52
CA PHE A 177 1.88 1.63 -10.33
C PHE A 177 3.18 1.77 -11.11
N GLY A 178 3.13 1.66 -12.44
CA GLY A 178 4.33 1.79 -13.24
C GLY A 178 5.43 0.80 -12.82
N GLY A 179 5.09 -0.47 -12.59
CA GLY A 179 6.02 -1.53 -12.25
C GLY A 179 6.56 -1.50 -10.81
N SER A 180 6.05 -0.65 -9.92
CA SER A 180 6.41 -0.65 -8.50
C SER A 180 5.90 -1.89 -7.77
N SER A 181 6.52 -2.24 -6.65
CA SER A 181 5.95 -3.21 -5.72
C SER A 181 4.74 -2.61 -4.96
N ALA A 182 3.92 -3.47 -4.39
CA ALA A 182 2.72 -3.04 -3.64
C ALA A 182 3.05 -2.16 -2.42
N ALA A 183 4.20 -2.34 -1.81
CA ALA A 183 4.64 -1.61 -0.62
C ALA A 183 5.17 -0.19 -0.91
N GLU A 184 5.36 0.17 -2.19
CA GLU A 184 5.95 1.44 -2.58
C GLU A 184 4.93 2.55 -2.84
N ASN A 185 3.64 2.28 -2.64
CA ASN A 185 2.55 3.21 -2.91
C ASN A 185 2.16 4.01 -1.67
N ALA A 186 1.57 5.18 -1.89
CA ALA A 186 1.05 6.01 -0.81
C ALA A 186 -0.41 6.38 -1.05
N VAL A 187 -1.24 6.32 0.00
CA VAL A 187 -2.64 6.72 -0.01
C VAL A 187 -2.83 7.90 0.93
N TYR A 188 -3.43 8.97 0.43
CA TYR A 188 -3.69 10.18 1.19
C TYR A 188 -5.19 10.45 1.28
N ILE A 189 -5.63 10.91 2.44
CA ILE A 189 -6.97 11.44 2.67
C ILE A 189 -6.83 12.89 3.17
N ASN A 190 -7.37 13.85 2.41
CA ASN A 190 -7.25 15.29 2.71
C ASN A 190 -5.82 15.72 3.06
N GLY A 191 -4.83 15.14 2.37
CA GLY A 191 -3.41 15.45 2.55
C GLY A 191 -2.67 14.60 3.57
N LEU A 192 -3.34 13.89 4.47
CA LEU A 192 -2.72 12.98 5.43
C LEU A 192 -2.42 11.62 4.77
N ASN A 193 -1.19 11.14 4.90
CA ASN A 193 -0.81 9.79 4.47
C ASN A 193 -1.40 8.75 5.43
N VAL A 194 -2.34 7.93 4.91
CA VAL A 194 -3.06 6.89 5.67
C VAL A 194 -2.54 5.48 5.38
N THR A 195 -1.42 5.35 4.67
CA THR A 195 -0.73 4.07 4.46
C THR A 195 -0.16 3.57 5.79
N ASP A 196 -0.26 2.28 6.06
CA ASP A 196 0.26 1.67 7.29
C ASP A 196 1.80 1.86 7.39
N PRO A 197 2.32 2.41 8.48
CA PRO A 197 3.76 2.70 8.61
C PRO A 197 4.64 1.45 8.76
N GLU A 198 4.07 0.33 9.20
CA GLU A 198 4.79 -0.94 9.35
C GLU A 198 4.57 -1.84 8.12
N VAL A 199 3.32 -1.93 7.65
CA VAL A 199 2.94 -2.80 6.53
C VAL A 199 2.36 -1.95 5.40
N PRO A 200 3.19 -1.28 4.58
CA PRO A 200 2.74 -0.30 3.59
C PRO A 200 1.97 -0.89 2.40
N THR A 201 1.67 -2.18 2.40
CA THR A 201 0.70 -2.80 1.50
C THR A 201 -0.76 -2.58 1.94
N SER A 202 -0.99 -2.03 3.14
CA SER A 202 -2.30 -1.71 3.69
C SER A 202 -2.46 -0.21 3.99
N PHE A 203 -3.70 0.27 4.10
CA PHE A 203 -4.05 1.65 4.41
C PHE A 203 -5.44 1.73 5.05
N SER A 204 -5.83 2.90 5.58
CA SER A 204 -7.14 3.10 6.19
C SER A 204 -8.28 2.81 5.23
N SER A 205 -9.23 1.98 5.67
CA SER A 205 -10.36 1.51 4.87
C SER A 205 -11.61 2.34 5.16
N VAL A 206 -11.86 3.34 4.34
CA VAL A 206 -12.96 4.31 4.49
C VAL A 206 -14.07 4.01 3.48
N PRO A 207 -15.36 4.11 3.85
CA PRO A 207 -16.48 3.93 2.94
C PRO A 207 -16.40 4.86 1.73
N PHE A 208 -16.79 4.33 0.58
CA PHE A 208 -16.77 5.06 -0.68
C PHE A 208 -17.64 6.33 -0.65
N THR A 209 -18.75 6.29 0.06
CA THR A 209 -19.70 7.40 0.26
C THR A 209 -19.11 8.58 1.04
N PHE A 210 -17.96 8.39 1.71
CA PHE A 210 -17.26 9.44 2.45
C PHE A 210 -16.46 10.38 1.53
N TYR A 211 -16.09 9.92 0.33
CA TYR A 211 -15.24 10.66 -0.59
C TYR A 211 -16.01 11.52 -1.57
N GLU A 212 -15.44 12.68 -1.92
CA GLU A 212 -15.91 13.60 -2.95
C GLU A 212 -15.15 13.43 -4.26
N ASP A 213 -13.83 13.29 -4.20
CA ASP A 213 -12.98 13.28 -5.38
C ASP A 213 -11.73 12.42 -5.15
N PHE A 214 -11.19 11.87 -6.25
CA PHE A 214 -9.97 11.08 -6.26
C PHE A 214 -9.01 11.55 -7.35
N GLN A 215 -7.73 11.60 -6.99
CA GLN A 215 -6.64 11.72 -7.93
C GLN A 215 -5.69 10.53 -7.80
N VAL A 216 -5.40 9.88 -8.90
CA VAL A 216 -4.45 8.78 -9.00
C VAL A 216 -3.24 9.27 -9.77
N LYS A 217 -2.11 9.44 -9.10
CA LYS A 217 -0.83 9.84 -9.72
C LYS A 217 0.00 8.60 -9.99
N THR A 218 0.45 8.45 -11.22
CA THR A 218 1.27 7.31 -11.64
C THR A 218 2.73 7.68 -11.90
N GLY A 219 3.08 8.98 -11.84
CA GLY A 219 4.46 9.50 -11.97
C GLY A 219 4.52 10.99 -12.17
N GLY A 220 5.74 11.54 -12.23
CA GLY A 220 5.97 12.97 -12.48
C GLY A 220 5.59 13.88 -11.31
N TYR A 221 5.62 13.38 -10.08
CA TYR A 221 5.17 14.12 -8.89
C TYR A 221 5.98 15.40 -8.67
N SER A 222 5.31 16.48 -8.26
CA SER A 222 5.96 17.70 -7.82
C SER A 222 6.86 17.48 -6.59
N ALA A 223 7.78 18.43 -6.29
CA ALA A 223 8.68 18.33 -5.13
C ALA A 223 7.94 18.29 -3.78
N GLU A 224 6.69 18.68 -3.79
CA GLU A 224 5.75 18.59 -2.68
C GLU A 224 5.49 17.13 -2.23
N PHE A 225 5.48 16.17 -3.18
CA PHE A 225 5.31 14.74 -2.88
C PHE A 225 6.67 14.05 -2.75
N GLY A 226 6.82 13.25 -1.70
CA GLY A 226 8.00 12.43 -1.46
C GLY A 226 7.63 11.06 -0.90
N ARG A 227 8.64 10.30 -0.49
CA ARG A 227 8.49 9.04 0.25
C ARG A 227 7.67 7.97 -0.47
N THR A 228 7.68 7.97 -1.80
CA THR A 228 7.09 6.91 -2.62
C THR A 228 7.89 6.77 -3.91
N THR A 229 8.10 5.53 -4.34
CA THR A 229 8.64 5.16 -5.65
C THR A 229 7.57 4.51 -6.54
N GLY A 230 6.38 4.29 -5.97
CA GLY A 230 5.22 3.73 -6.63
C GLY A 230 4.25 4.77 -7.17
N GLY A 231 2.98 4.65 -6.80
CA GLY A 231 1.91 5.59 -7.10
C GLY A 231 1.40 6.32 -5.88
N VAL A 232 0.65 7.39 -6.14
CA VAL A 232 -0.07 8.14 -5.11
C VAL A 232 -1.56 8.10 -5.42
N VAL A 233 -2.36 7.70 -4.45
CA VAL A 233 -3.82 7.90 -4.47
C VAL A 233 -4.13 9.01 -3.47
N ASN A 234 -4.71 10.09 -3.95
CA ASN A 234 -5.11 11.22 -3.13
C ASN A 234 -6.64 11.33 -3.18
N ALA A 235 -7.29 11.28 -2.02
CA ALA A 235 -8.73 11.34 -1.89
C ALA A 235 -9.15 12.51 -1.00
N VAL A 236 -10.28 13.13 -1.33
CA VAL A 236 -10.85 14.24 -0.57
C VAL A 236 -12.22 13.84 -0.02
N VAL A 237 -12.46 14.14 1.24
CA VAL A 237 -13.72 13.88 1.95
C VAL A 237 -14.77 14.92 1.59
N LYS A 238 -16.04 14.49 1.49
CA LYS A 238 -17.19 15.36 1.28
C LYS A 238 -17.28 16.48 2.29
N SER A 239 -17.77 17.63 1.85
CA SER A 239 -17.99 18.84 2.65
C SER A 239 -19.47 19.17 2.80
N GLY A 240 -19.82 20.00 3.78
CA GLY A 240 -21.13 20.62 3.89
C GLY A 240 -21.30 21.85 2.97
N GLY A 241 -22.51 22.37 2.91
CA GLY A 241 -22.86 23.57 2.17
C GLY A 241 -23.96 24.35 2.86
N ASN A 242 -24.53 25.35 2.16
CA ASN A 242 -25.60 26.19 2.68
C ASN A 242 -26.96 25.50 2.73
N ASP A 243 -27.11 24.39 2.05
CA ASP A 243 -28.32 23.58 2.05
C ASP A 243 -28.13 22.29 2.86
N PHE A 244 -29.16 21.93 3.64
CA PHE A 244 -29.14 20.64 4.31
C PHE A 244 -29.37 19.53 3.32
N LYS A 245 -28.51 18.53 3.31
CA LYS A 245 -28.61 17.31 2.50
C LYS A 245 -28.57 16.11 3.42
N PHE A 246 -29.44 15.16 3.13
CA PHE A 246 -29.48 13.88 3.81
C PHE A 246 -29.42 12.75 2.76
N THR A 247 -28.56 11.78 2.97
CA THR A 247 -28.45 10.62 2.10
C THR A 247 -28.50 9.33 2.92
N ALA A 248 -29.32 8.40 2.51
CA ALA A 248 -29.31 7.03 3.01
C ALA A 248 -29.03 6.08 1.85
N ASP A 249 -28.04 5.22 1.98
CA ASP A 249 -27.76 4.21 0.97
C ASP A 249 -27.58 2.83 1.59
N THR A 250 -27.80 1.79 0.81
CA THR A 250 -27.60 0.40 1.21
C THR A 250 -27.08 -0.40 0.04
N TYR A 251 -26.16 -1.31 0.34
CA TYR A 251 -25.55 -2.25 -0.60
C TYR A 251 -25.64 -3.66 -0.05
N TRP A 252 -26.07 -4.56 -0.89
CA TRP A 252 -26.18 -5.96 -0.54
C TRP A 252 -25.55 -6.83 -1.64
N VAL A 253 -24.60 -7.66 -1.25
CA VAL A 253 -23.95 -8.65 -2.13
C VAL A 253 -24.20 -10.04 -1.54
N PRO A 254 -25.38 -10.64 -1.85
CA PRO A 254 -25.76 -11.94 -1.31
C PRO A 254 -24.93 -13.07 -1.93
N ASP A 255 -24.52 -14.02 -1.11
CA ASP A 255 -23.84 -15.22 -1.58
C ASP A 255 -24.70 -16.02 -2.57
N SER A 256 -26.00 -16.09 -2.35
CA SER A 256 -26.95 -16.81 -3.23
C SER A 256 -26.95 -16.35 -4.70
N LEU A 257 -26.47 -15.12 -5.00
CA LEU A 257 -26.29 -14.57 -6.34
C LEU A 257 -24.82 -14.54 -6.79
N ARG A 258 -23.95 -15.17 -6.03
CA ARG A 258 -22.52 -15.30 -6.35
C ARG A 258 -22.27 -16.60 -7.12
N GLY A 259 -21.33 -16.57 -8.05
CA GLY A 259 -20.81 -17.79 -8.68
C GLY A 259 -19.94 -18.57 -7.69
N SER A 260 -19.96 -19.89 -7.78
CA SER A 260 -19.10 -20.73 -6.93
C SER A 260 -17.61 -20.48 -7.22
N LYS A 261 -16.80 -20.38 -6.17
CA LYS A 261 -15.34 -20.37 -6.29
C LYS A 261 -14.82 -21.72 -6.78
N LYS A 262 -13.71 -21.75 -7.50
CA LYS A 262 -13.05 -22.99 -7.89
C LYS A 262 -12.56 -23.76 -6.66
N ASP A 263 -12.79 -25.10 -6.67
CA ASP A 263 -12.10 -26.02 -5.77
C ASP A 263 -10.64 -26.17 -6.19
N ARG A 264 -9.76 -26.45 -5.23
CA ARG A 264 -8.37 -26.80 -5.50
C ARG A 264 -8.16 -28.28 -5.26
N TYR A 265 -7.36 -28.87 -6.12
CA TYR A 265 -7.00 -30.28 -6.06
C TYR A 265 -5.47 -30.42 -6.09
N ASP A 266 -4.95 -31.46 -5.43
CA ASP A 266 -3.58 -31.91 -5.61
C ASP A 266 -3.43 -32.68 -6.95
N ASN A 267 -2.23 -33.09 -7.27
CA ASN A 267 -1.94 -33.81 -8.53
C ASN A 267 -2.50 -35.25 -8.55
N ASP A 268 -2.80 -35.81 -7.42
CA ASP A 268 -3.47 -37.10 -7.26
C ASP A 268 -5.00 -37.00 -7.40
N GLY A 269 -5.53 -35.77 -7.51
CA GLY A 269 -6.96 -35.47 -7.67
C GLY A 269 -7.71 -35.39 -6.34
N ASN A 270 -7.02 -35.35 -5.20
CA ASN A 270 -7.65 -35.10 -3.92
C ASN A 270 -7.95 -33.61 -3.77
N LYS A 271 -9.10 -33.31 -3.20
CA LYS A 271 -9.52 -31.92 -2.98
C LYS A 271 -8.82 -31.35 -1.73
N ILE A 272 -8.00 -30.33 -1.92
CA ILE A 272 -7.28 -29.64 -0.83
C ILE A 272 -7.97 -28.34 -0.37
N VAL A 273 -8.83 -27.76 -1.19
CA VAL A 273 -9.66 -26.60 -0.80
C VAL A 273 -11.04 -26.72 -1.44
N SER A 274 -12.09 -26.68 -0.65
CA SER A 274 -13.48 -26.67 -1.07
C SER A 274 -13.97 -25.23 -1.33
N GLY A 275 -13.40 -24.55 -2.34
CA GLY A 275 -13.78 -23.20 -2.70
C GLY A 275 -15.27 -23.06 -3.01
N SER A 276 -15.88 -24.09 -3.62
CA SER A 276 -17.29 -24.12 -3.97
C SER A 276 -18.24 -24.14 -2.75
N LYS A 277 -17.74 -24.46 -1.56
CA LYS A 277 -18.49 -24.42 -0.29
C LYS A 277 -18.20 -23.16 0.54
N SER A 278 -17.29 -22.30 0.06
CA SER A 278 -17.02 -21.03 0.73
C SER A 278 -18.08 -20.02 0.36
N GLU A 279 -18.66 -19.36 1.34
CA GLU A 279 -19.75 -18.39 1.23
C GLU A 279 -19.28 -17.01 1.69
N THR A 280 -19.87 -15.93 1.17
CA THR A 280 -19.63 -14.57 1.64
C THR A 280 -20.86 -13.72 1.40
N ASP A 281 -21.53 -13.31 2.46
CA ASP A 281 -22.57 -12.30 2.46
C ASP A 281 -22.03 -10.96 2.92
N THR A 282 -22.38 -9.90 2.20
CA THR A 282 -21.99 -8.54 2.57
C THR A 282 -23.20 -7.63 2.51
N TRP A 283 -23.51 -6.98 3.62
CA TRP A 283 -24.51 -5.94 3.70
C TRP A 283 -23.91 -4.70 4.38
N THR A 284 -24.13 -3.53 3.77
CA THR A 284 -23.78 -2.23 4.33
C THR A 284 -24.94 -1.27 4.16
N ALA A 285 -25.12 -0.38 5.11
CA ALA A 285 -26.04 0.74 5.00
C ALA A 285 -25.33 2.00 5.52
N SER A 286 -25.41 3.09 4.78
CA SER A 286 -24.82 4.36 5.18
C SER A 286 -25.91 5.39 5.39
N ILE A 287 -25.72 6.25 6.39
CA ILE A 287 -26.53 7.42 6.61
C ILE A 287 -25.58 8.61 6.71
N SER A 288 -25.76 9.58 5.82
CA SER A 288 -24.99 10.83 5.87
C SER A 288 -25.88 12.05 5.95
N ALA A 289 -25.38 13.07 6.62
CA ALA A 289 -26.03 14.38 6.71
C ALA A 289 -24.98 15.48 6.55
N SER A 290 -25.33 16.52 5.81
CA SER A 290 -24.48 17.69 5.64
C SER A 290 -25.31 18.97 5.61
N GLY A 291 -24.69 20.12 5.90
CA GLY A 291 -25.35 21.40 5.87
C GLY A 291 -24.64 22.47 6.67
N PRO A 292 -25.25 23.65 6.83
CA PRO A 292 -24.68 24.73 7.61
C PRO A 292 -24.98 24.55 9.10
N ILE A 293 -23.95 24.70 9.96
CA ILE A 293 -24.13 25.01 11.38
C ILE A 293 -24.37 26.51 11.53
N ILE A 294 -23.59 27.29 10.76
CA ILE A 294 -23.75 28.74 10.59
C ILE A 294 -23.67 29.02 9.10
N LYS A 295 -24.75 29.54 8.52
CA LYS A 295 -24.83 29.86 7.09
C LYS A 295 -23.63 30.70 6.63
N ASP A 296 -23.09 30.40 5.45
CA ASP A 296 -21.97 31.05 4.80
C ASP A 296 -20.63 30.97 5.58
N THR A 297 -20.60 30.28 6.76
CA THR A 297 -19.43 30.37 7.67
C THR A 297 -18.97 29.01 8.19
N LEU A 298 -19.88 28.17 8.72
CA LEU A 298 -19.51 26.91 9.36
C LEU A 298 -20.41 25.79 8.85
N PHE A 299 -19.78 24.81 8.23
CA PHE A 299 -20.46 23.68 7.61
C PHE A 299 -20.02 22.37 8.24
N PHE A 300 -20.88 21.35 8.13
CA PHE A 300 -20.57 20.01 8.56
C PHE A 300 -20.95 18.97 7.51
N TYR A 301 -20.23 17.86 7.53
CA TYR A 301 -20.58 16.59 6.91
C TYR A 301 -20.38 15.49 7.94
N ALA A 302 -21.30 14.53 8.05
CA ALA A 302 -21.21 13.39 8.95
C ALA A 302 -21.72 12.13 8.26
N LEU A 303 -21.05 11.00 8.49
CA LEU A 303 -21.39 9.68 7.96
C LEU A 303 -21.35 8.64 9.07
N TYR A 304 -22.35 7.76 9.11
CA TYR A 304 -22.36 6.55 9.90
C TYR A 304 -22.73 5.36 9.01
N GLU A 305 -21.89 4.31 9.01
CA GLU A 305 -22.09 3.13 8.15
C GLU A 305 -21.99 1.84 8.98
N PRO A 306 -23.12 1.29 9.46
CA PRO A 306 -23.17 -0.08 9.93
C PRO A 306 -22.98 -1.06 8.76
N ARG A 307 -22.29 -2.14 9.02
CA ARG A 307 -22.04 -3.21 8.07
C ARG A 307 -22.18 -4.57 8.72
N LEU A 308 -22.44 -5.58 7.90
CA LEU A 308 -22.40 -6.97 8.30
C LEU A 308 -21.69 -7.73 7.16
N VAL A 309 -20.55 -8.31 7.48
CA VAL A 309 -19.81 -9.18 6.55
C VAL A 309 -19.65 -10.53 7.22
N GLU A 310 -20.26 -11.56 6.63
CA GLU A 310 -20.15 -12.93 7.07
C GLU A 310 -19.43 -13.74 6.01
N THR A 311 -18.38 -14.47 6.39
CA THR A 311 -17.57 -15.28 5.48
C THR A 311 -17.36 -16.66 6.06
N THR A 312 -17.75 -17.68 5.31
CA THR A 312 -17.41 -19.07 5.57
C THR A 312 -16.33 -19.52 4.59
N SER A 313 -15.24 -20.07 5.10
CA SER A 313 -14.19 -20.68 4.31
C SER A 313 -14.05 -22.15 4.67
N VAL A 314 -13.89 -23.02 3.68
CA VAL A 314 -13.76 -24.46 3.87
C VAL A 314 -12.46 -24.92 3.23
N THR A 315 -11.61 -25.57 4.04
CA THR A 315 -10.30 -26.11 3.62
C THR A 315 -10.28 -27.62 3.79
N GLU A 316 -9.32 -28.29 3.16
CA GLU A 316 -9.01 -29.71 3.27
C GLU A 316 -10.21 -30.64 3.39
N SER A 317 -10.61 -31.20 2.28
CA SER A 317 -11.64 -32.29 2.18
C SER A 317 -12.91 -32.10 3.03
N ASP A 318 -13.28 -30.83 3.32
CA ASP A 318 -14.45 -30.42 4.10
C ASP A 318 -14.33 -30.62 5.64
N LEU A 319 -13.17 -30.96 6.15
CA LEU A 319 -12.95 -31.20 7.56
C LEU A 319 -12.69 -29.94 8.37
N SER A 320 -11.98 -28.94 7.79
CA SER A 320 -11.72 -27.68 8.47
C SER A 320 -12.55 -26.53 7.89
N ARG A 321 -13.26 -25.80 8.75
CA ARG A 321 -14.11 -24.68 8.39
C ARG A 321 -13.82 -23.49 9.30
N SER A 322 -13.84 -22.29 8.75
CA SER A 322 -13.83 -21.04 9.52
C SER A 322 -15.04 -20.17 9.16
N GLU A 323 -15.66 -19.59 10.18
CA GLU A 323 -16.77 -18.64 10.06
C GLU A 323 -16.35 -17.30 10.66
N ALA A 324 -16.14 -16.30 9.80
CA ALA A 324 -15.74 -14.96 10.20
C ALA A 324 -16.90 -13.97 10.11
N LYS A 325 -17.04 -13.12 11.11
CA LYS A 325 -18.05 -12.06 11.19
C LYS A 325 -17.41 -10.73 11.53
N ASP A 326 -17.73 -9.68 10.74
CA ASP A 326 -17.46 -8.27 10.99
C ASP A 326 -18.79 -7.50 11.00
N ASP A 327 -19.15 -6.92 12.15
CA ASP A 327 -20.32 -6.05 12.32
C ASP A 327 -19.98 -4.68 12.88
N THR A 328 -18.71 -4.28 12.79
CA THR A 328 -18.20 -3.00 13.28
C THR A 328 -18.63 -1.86 12.36
N ALA A 329 -19.22 -0.82 12.89
CA ALA A 329 -19.66 0.33 12.12
C ALA A 329 -18.54 1.36 11.90
N PHE A 330 -18.43 1.88 10.68
CA PHE A 330 -17.63 3.07 10.40
C PHE A 330 -18.38 4.33 10.86
N TRP A 331 -17.64 5.31 11.36
CA TRP A 331 -18.13 6.68 11.52
C TRP A 331 -17.07 7.68 11.07
N GLY A 332 -17.52 8.81 10.52
CA GLY A 332 -16.63 9.87 10.10
C GLY A 332 -17.37 11.20 9.95
N GLY A 333 -16.63 12.29 9.99
CA GLY A 333 -17.18 13.61 9.78
C GLY A 333 -16.12 14.66 9.47
N LYS A 334 -16.59 15.77 8.91
CA LYS A 334 -15.80 16.95 8.55
C LYS A 334 -16.51 18.22 9.02
N LEU A 335 -15.74 19.20 9.46
CA LEU A 335 -16.18 20.56 9.76
C LEU A 335 -15.32 21.52 8.92
N ASP A 336 -15.97 22.43 8.20
CA ASP A 336 -15.35 23.48 7.40
C ASP A 336 -15.73 24.82 7.99
N TYR A 337 -14.76 25.57 8.53
CA TYR A 337 -14.94 26.86 9.13
C TYR A 337 -14.25 27.96 8.34
N TYR A 338 -15.02 28.74 7.61
CA TYR A 338 -14.56 29.95 6.92
C TYR A 338 -14.51 31.09 7.94
N ILE A 339 -13.34 31.31 8.53
CA ILE A 339 -13.09 32.45 9.46
C ILE A 339 -13.34 33.76 8.73
N THR A 340 -12.92 33.83 7.48
CA THR A 340 -13.27 34.82 6.46
C THR A 340 -13.20 34.10 5.10
N ASP A 341 -13.61 34.73 4.01
CA ASP A 341 -13.48 34.19 2.65
C ASP A 341 -12.04 33.81 2.27
N ASN A 342 -11.06 34.41 2.96
CA ASN A 342 -9.63 34.16 2.74
C ASN A 342 -9.00 33.21 3.75
N HIS A 343 -9.73 32.71 4.73
CA HIS A 343 -9.19 31.86 5.81
C HIS A 343 -10.13 30.70 6.09
N LEU A 344 -9.75 29.50 5.69
CA LEU A 344 -10.47 28.25 5.92
C LEU A 344 -9.74 27.38 6.95
N LEU A 345 -10.46 26.87 7.92
CA LEU A 345 -10.01 25.83 8.85
C LEU A 345 -10.91 24.59 8.69
N GLU A 346 -10.30 23.46 8.41
CA GLU A 346 -10.98 22.17 8.25
C GLU A 346 -10.59 21.24 9.40
N PHE A 347 -11.55 20.49 9.93
CA PHE A 347 -11.34 19.42 10.90
C PHE A 347 -12.02 18.16 10.41
N ILE A 348 -11.29 17.05 10.34
CA ILE A 348 -11.79 15.75 9.91
C ILE A 348 -11.46 14.72 10.98
N ALA A 349 -12.43 13.86 11.32
CA ALA A 349 -12.24 12.73 12.21
C ALA A 349 -13.00 11.52 11.68
N PHE A 350 -12.38 10.34 11.71
CA PHE A 350 -13.05 9.10 11.35
C PHE A 350 -12.40 7.89 12.05
N SER A 351 -13.21 6.81 12.18
CA SER A 351 -12.74 5.50 12.64
C SER A 351 -13.00 4.45 11.58
N ASP A 352 -11.93 3.79 11.16
CA ASP A 352 -11.98 2.62 10.28
C ASP A 352 -11.68 1.31 11.03
N GLU A 353 -11.85 1.32 12.36
CA GLU A 353 -11.71 0.14 13.22
C GLU A 353 -12.64 -0.98 12.79
N LYS A 354 -12.13 -2.21 12.83
CA LYS A 354 -12.83 -3.45 12.51
C LYS A 354 -12.49 -4.50 13.54
N ASP A 355 -13.54 -5.05 14.15
CA ASP A 355 -13.45 -6.21 15.02
C ASP A 355 -14.02 -7.42 14.28
N VAL A 356 -13.20 -8.44 14.09
CA VAL A 356 -13.57 -9.67 13.40
C VAL A 356 -13.50 -10.83 14.38
N GLU A 357 -14.62 -11.51 14.55
CA GLU A 357 -14.67 -12.79 15.25
C GLU A 357 -14.63 -13.91 14.23
N THR A 358 -13.73 -14.88 14.42
CA THR A 358 -13.59 -16.05 13.53
C THR A 358 -13.68 -17.32 14.35
N ASP A 359 -14.79 -18.04 14.20
CA ASP A 359 -14.97 -19.37 14.76
C ASP A 359 -14.32 -20.40 13.86
N LEU A 360 -13.45 -21.21 14.45
CA LEU A 360 -12.77 -22.32 13.80
C LEU A 360 -13.45 -23.63 14.16
N PHE A 361 -13.60 -24.50 13.17
CA PHE A 361 -14.15 -25.85 13.31
C PHE A 361 -13.16 -26.85 12.70
N ASP A 362 -12.95 -27.95 13.39
CA ASP A 362 -12.14 -29.07 12.93
C ASP A 362 -12.99 -30.32 13.00
N ASP A 363 -13.01 -31.14 11.95
CA ASP A 363 -13.88 -32.31 11.78
C ASP A 363 -15.38 -32.04 12.10
N GLY A 364 -15.80 -30.79 11.82
CA GLY A 364 -17.16 -30.31 12.07
C GLY A 364 -17.48 -29.89 13.51
N GLU A 365 -16.55 -30.08 14.43
CA GLU A 365 -16.68 -29.65 15.83
C GLU A 365 -16.03 -28.29 16.03
N TYR A 366 -16.61 -27.47 16.88
CA TYR A 366 -16.03 -26.14 17.23
C TYR A 366 -14.68 -26.35 17.96
N SER A 367 -13.66 -25.63 17.51
CA SER A 367 -12.30 -25.65 18.07
C SER A 367 -12.03 -24.43 18.94
N GLU A 368 -11.98 -23.27 18.35
CA GLU A 368 -11.70 -22.01 19.06
C GLU A 368 -12.25 -20.80 18.30
N THR A 369 -12.32 -19.65 18.97
CA THR A 369 -12.61 -18.35 18.34
C THR A 369 -11.35 -17.50 18.33
N ILE A 370 -11.01 -16.96 17.16
CA ILE A 370 -9.95 -15.96 16.97
C ILE A 370 -10.59 -14.58 16.93
N PHE A 371 -10.08 -13.67 17.75
CA PHE A 371 -10.47 -12.26 17.78
C PHE A 371 -9.41 -11.43 17.05
N GLY A 372 -9.81 -10.72 16.00
CA GLY A 372 -8.98 -9.84 15.22
C GLY A 372 -9.48 -8.40 15.31
N THR A 373 -8.60 -7.43 15.59
CA THR A 373 -8.91 -6.00 15.49
C THR A 373 -7.94 -5.35 14.51
N THR A 374 -8.45 -4.55 13.57
CA THR A 374 -7.65 -3.77 12.61
C THR A 374 -8.21 -2.37 12.47
N GLY A 375 -7.41 -1.42 11.89
CA GLY A 375 -7.83 -0.03 11.75
C GLY A 375 -7.67 0.77 13.05
N GLY A 376 -8.32 1.92 13.16
CA GLY A 376 -8.23 2.78 14.33
C GLY A 376 -8.89 4.14 14.14
N GLN A 377 -8.47 5.13 14.93
CA GLN A 377 -8.99 6.48 14.91
C GLN A 377 -8.04 7.43 14.20
N ASN A 378 -8.58 8.29 13.35
CA ASN A 378 -7.82 9.17 12.48
C ASN A 378 -8.32 10.61 12.61
N TYR A 379 -7.40 11.56 12.68
CA TYR A 379 -7.69 12.99 12.85
C TYR A 379 -6.88 13.84 11.90
N ILE A 380 -7.51 14.86 11.31
CA ILE A 380 -6.85 15.79 10.39
C ILE A 380 -7.32 17.21 10.71
N VAL A 381 -6.40 18.15 10.78
CA VAL A 381 -6.67 19.58 10.89
C VAL A 381 -5.91 20.28 9.75
N ASN A 382 -6.63 20.96 8.88
CA ASN A 382 -6.08 21.73 7.78
C ASN A 382 -6.44 23.21 7.97
N TYR A 383 -5.49 24.09 7.68
CA TYR A 383 -5.71 25.52 7.55
C TYR A 383 -5.23 25.97 6.16
N THR A 384 -6.05 26.73 5.45
CA THR A 384 -5.70 27.41 4.20
C THR A 384 -5.91 28.90 4.36
N GLY A 385 -4.88 29.71 4.11
CA GLY A 385 -4.94 31.15 4.21
C GLY A 385 -4.40 31.82 2.95
N TYR A 386 -5.23 32.62 2.31
CA TYR A 386 -4.84 33.51 1.20
C TYR A 386 -4.40 34.85 1.82
N LEU A 387 -3.10 34.94 2.12
CA LEU A 387 -2.56 36.08 2.85
C LEU A 387 -2.52 37.35 2.01
N THR A 388 -2.29 37.20 0.70
CA THR A 388 -2.41 38.23 -0.31
C THR A 388 -2.91 37.58 -1.60
N ASP A 389 -3.18 38.35 -2.64
CA ASP A 389 -3.56 37.81 -3.95
C ASP A 389 -2.49 36.88 -4.53
N SER A 390 -1.22 37.08 -4.16
CA SER A 390 -0.06 36.36 -4.67
C SER A 390 0.53 35.34 -3.69
N LEU A 391 0.10 35.29 -2.42
CA LEU A 391 0.69 34.42 -1.39
C LEU A 391 -0.38 33.62 -0.66
N THR A 392 -0.33 32.32 -0.83
CA THR A 392 -1.15 31.35 -0.10
C THR A 392 -0.28 30.54 0.86
N VAL A 393 -0.80 30.29 2.06
CA VAL A 393 -0.20 29.40 3.05
C VAL A 393 -1.17 28.29 3.43
N LYS A 394 -0.63 27.10 3.64
CA LYS A 394 -1.37 25.96 4.18
C LYS A 394 -0.65 25.38 5.38
N ALA A 395 -1.38 24.90 6.40
CA ALA A 395 -0.89 24.22 7.61
C ALA A 395 -1.72 23.00 7.92
N MET A 396 -1.11 21.78 8.05
CA MET A 396 -1.77 20.54 8.46
C MET A 396 -1.14 19.96 9.73
N TRP A 397 -1.95 19.42 10.56
CA TRP A 397 -1.60 18.38 11.51
C TRP A 397 -2.52 17.19 11.30
N GLY A 398 -1.97 15.98 11.36
CA GLY A 398 -2.77 14.77 11.26
C GLY A 398 -2.18 13.61 12.01
N GLN A 399 -3.06 12.73 12.50
CA GLN A 399 -2.71 11.50 13.20
C GLN A 399 -3.51 10.35 12.61
N VAL A 400 -2.81 9.26 12.30
CA VAL A 400 -3.36 7.97 11.89
C VAL A 400 -3.00 6.95 12.95
N GLU A 401 -3.99 6.22 13.46
CA GLU A 401 -3.79 5.04 14.30
C GLU A 401 -4.25 3.80 13.56
N ARG A 402 -3.40 2.77 13.54
CA ARG A 402 -3.72 1.46 12.97
C ARG A 402 -3.37 0.36 13.97
N GLN A 403 -4.38 -0.26 14.51
CA GLN A 403 -4.24 -1.44 15.35
C GLN A 403 -4.16 -2.69 14.46
N SER A 404 -3.41 -3.69 14.91
CA SER A 404 -3.39 -5.03 14.33
C SER A 404 -3.26 -6.03 15.47
N ARG A 405 -4.41 -6.43 15.99
CA ARG A 405 -4.50 -7.38 17.09
C ARG A 405 -5.00 -8.71 16.59
N SER A 406 -4.43 -9.78 17.11
CA SER A 406 -4.91 -11.15 16.90
C SER A 406 -4.69 -11.95 18.16
N ASN A 407 -5.76 -12.53 18.66
CA ASN A 407 -5.74 -13.38 19.87
C ASN A 407 -6.77 -14.49 19.71
N ALA A 408 -6.58 -15.60 20.43
CA ALA A 408 -7.54 -16.69 20.44
C ALA A 408 -8.17 -16.85 21.85
N SER A 409 -9.36 -17.39 21.90
CA SER A 409 -10.05 -17.68 23.16
C SER A 409 -9.23 -18.58 24.10
N SER A 410 -8.32 -19.38 23.53
CA SER A 410 -7.47 -20.35 24.21
C SER A 410 -6.00 -19.90 24.35
N ALA A 411 -5.56 -18.85 23.68
CA ALA A 411 -4.14 -18.53 23.44
C ALA A 411 -3.27 -18.34 24.69
N LEU A 412 -3.84 -18.00 25.84
CA LEU A 412 -3.07 -17.83 27.08
C LEU A 412 -2.85 -19.17 27.82
N GLU A 413 -3.70 -20.15 27.60
CA GLU A 413 -3.68 -21.41 28.35
C GLU A 413 -3.29 -22.60 27.48
N CYS A 414 -3.31 -22.44 26.15
CA CYS A 414 -3.03 -23.48 25.17
C CYS A 414 -1.67 -23.25 24.51
N ASN A 415 -0.83 -24.27 24.52
CA ASN A 415 0.36 -24.31 23.69
C ASN A 415 -0.01 -24.81 22.28
N ARG A 416 0.64 -24.28 21.25
CA ARG A 416 0.60 -24.88 19.94
C ARG A 416 1.55 -26.07 19.89
N VAL A 417 1.04 -27.24 19.53
CA VAL A 417 1.82 -28.48 19.42
C VAL A 417 1.61 -29.05 18.02
N MET A 418 2.67 -29.23 17.26
CA MET A 418 2.61 -29.66 15.86
C MET A 418 3.34 -30.98 15.71
N ASP A 419 2.70 -31.95 15.07
CA ASP A 419 3.28 -33.24 14.71
C ASP A 419 3.85 -33.17 13.28
N TYR A 420 5.16 -33.32 13.15
CA TYR A 420 5.93 -33.38 11.89
C TYR A 420 6.50 -34.80 11.65
N THR A 421 6.00 -35.83 12.34
CA THR A 421 6.51 -37.18 12.14
C THR A 421 6.10 -37.72 10.77
N SER A 422 6.86 -38.68 10.24
CA SER A 422 6.66 -39.25 8.91
C SER A 422 5.39 -40.10 8.75
N ALA A 423 4.69 -40.37 9.81
CA ALA A 423 3.53 -41.29 9.83
C ALA A 423 2.22 -40.65 9.31
N GLY A 424 2.16 -39.32 9.14
CA GLY A 424 0.94 -38.66 8.71
C GLY A 424 1.17 -37.21 8.21
N PRO A 425 0.11 -36.52 7.77
CA PRO A 425 0.19 -35.10 7.46
C PRO A 425 0.51 -34.31 8.74
N ILE A 426 1.12 -33.11 8.56
CA ILE A 426 1.41 -32.21 9.69
C ILE A 426 0.12 -31.82 10.39
N PHE A 427 -0.01 -32.18 11.66
CA PHE A 427 -1.19 -31.88 12.46
C PHE A 427 -0.88 -30.90 13.59
N ASP A 428 -1.81 -30.00 13.86
CA ASP A 428 -1.91 -29.31 15.15
C ASP A 428 -2.63 -30.25 16.14
N ILE A 429 -1.88 -30.80 17.11
CA ILE A 429 -2.43 -31.66 18.16
C ILE A 429 -2.66 -30.91 19.46
N GLY A 430 -2.29 -29.63 19.52
CA GLY A 430 -2.56 -28.71 20.64
C GLY A 430 -3.98 -28.17 20.62
N CYS A 431 -4.36 -27.45 21.67
CA CYS A 431 -5.69 -26.83 21.78
C CYS A 431 -5.77 -25.40 21.16
N THR A 432 -4.80 -24.99 20.39
CA THR A 432 -4.83 -23.76 19.59
C THR A 432 -4.13 -23.94 18.25
N SER A 433 -4.73 -23.46 17.20
CA SER A 433 -4.15 -23.36 15.86
C SER A 433 -3.54 -21.99 15.59
N LEU A 434 -3.71 -21.01 16.50
CA LEU A 434 -3.17 -19.68 16.34
C LEU A 434 -1.64 -19.71 16.24
N PHE A 435 -1.10 -19.13 15.16
CA PHE A 435 0.35 -19.13 14.94
C PHE A 435 1.08 -18.26 15.96
N MET A 436 0.59 -17.03 16.19
CA MET A 436 1.10 -16.07 17.17
C MET A 436 -0.02 -15.18 17.68
N THR A 437 -0.01 -14.85 18.96
CA THR A 437 -0.72 -13.69 19.48
C THR A 437 -0.03 -12.43 18.99
N SER A 438 -0.79 -11.38 18.72
CA SER A 438 -0.27 -10.10 18.28
C SER A 438 -1.07 -8.96 18.91
N ASP A 439 -0.39 -8.00 19.53
CA ASP A 439 -0.94 -6.71 19.89
C ASP A 439 0.02 -5.64 19.32
N ARG A 440 -0.40 -5.02 18.22
CA ARG A 440 0.38 -4.00 17.52
C ARG A 440 -0.45 -2.74 17.37
N ILE A 441 0.18 -1.61 17.61
CA ILE A 441 -0.37 -0.28 17.36
C ILE A 441 0.66 0.48 16.53
N ASN A 442 0.27 0.84 15.34
CA ASN A 442 1.04 1.68 14.44
C ASN A 442 0.43 3.07 14.43
N GLU A 443 1.21 4.08 14.78
CA GLU A 443 0.81 5.48 14.73
C GLU A 443 1.66 6.23 13.71
N ARG A 444 1.02 7.16 12.99
CA ARG A 444 1.70 8.17 12.20
C ARG A 444 1.18 9.52 12.63
N GLU A 445 2.06 10.40 13.05
CA GLU A 445 1.80 11.82 13.25
C GLU A 445 2.51 12.60 12.14
N SER A 446 1.79 13.50 11.51
CA SER A 446 2.31 14.32 10.41
C SER A 446 2.05 15.78 10.68
N VAL A 447 3.07 16.60 10.44
CA VAL A 447 3.00 18.05 10.47
C VAL A 447 3.59 18.59 9.18
N ARG A 448 2.86 19.50 8.50
CA ARG A 448 3.29 20.05 7.19
C ARG A 448 2.96 21.53 7.07
N LEU A 449 3.75 22.33 6.27
CA LEU A 449 3.50 23.75 5.93
C LEU A 449 3.97 24.09 4.52
N ASP A 450 3.05 24.50 3.65
CA ASP A 450 3.32 24.94 2.28
C ASP A 450 3.09 26.42 2.12
N PHE A 451 3.94 26.97 1.28
CA PHE A 451 3.77 28.28 0.72
C PHE A 451 3.68 28.16 -0.79
N GLU A 452 2.72 28.85 -1.36
CA GLU A 452 2.63 29.07 -2.79
C GLU A 452 2.65 30.58 -3.03
N TRP A 453 3.69 31.06 -3.74
CA TRP A 453 3.96 32.48 -3.89
C TRP A 453 4.23 32.83 -5.35
N GLU A 454 3.33 33.60 -5.92
CA GLU A 454 3.54 34.26 -7.22
C GLU A 454 4.48 35.46 -7.03
N VAL A 455 5.79 35.23 -7.23
CA VAL A 455 6.84 36.24 -7.06
C VAL A 455 6.78 37.29 -8.17
N THR A 456 6.45 36.79 -9.36
CA THR A 456 6.22 37.61 -10.57
C THR A 456 5.19 36.90 -11.44
N ASP A 457 4.65 37.53 -12.46
CA ASP A 457 3.71 36.93 -13.42
C ASP A 457 4.25 35.67 -14.12
N SER A 458 5.56 35.44 -14.07
CA SER A 458 6.22 34.31 -14.72
C SER A 458 6.81 33.28 -13.75
N HIS A 459 6.87 33.54 -12.45
CA HIS A 459 7.48 32.67 -11.46
C HIS A 459 6.54 32.40 -10.29
N LEU A 460 6.09 31.18 -10.19
CA LEU A 460 5.32 30.67 -9.05
C LEU A 460 6.22 29.73 -8.22
N LEU A 461 6.60 30.19 -7.04
CA LEU A 461 7.37 29.40 -6.09
C LEU A 461 6.47 28.60 -5.18
N ARG A 462 6.75 27.29 -5.05
CA ARG A 462 6.22 26.39 -4.02
C ARG A 462 7.35 25.94 -3.13
N PHE A 463 7.21 26.09 -1.84
CA PHE A 463 8.23 25.65 -0.89
C PHE A 463 7.59 25.28 0.43
N GLY A 464 8.26 24.38 1.16
CA GLY A 464 7.70 23.93 2.42
C GLY A 464 8.60 23.00 3.23
N TYR A 465 8.06 22.57 4.37
CA TYR A 465 8.63 21.63 5.32
C TYR A 465 7.63 20.52 5.62
N ASP A 466 8.08 19.28 5.78
CA ASP A 466 7.29 18.09 5.98
C ASP A 466 7.96 17.21 7.04
N ASN A 467 7.29 16.97 8.15
CA ASN A 467 7.75 16.07 9.22
C ASN A 467 6.72 14.98 9.47
N GLU A 468 7.20 13.76 9.60
CA GLU A 468 6.39 12.60 9.88
C GLU A 468 7.09 11.74 10.94
N THR A 469 6.39 11.43 12.02
CA THR A 469 6.82 10.48 13.05
C THR A 469 5.97 9.23 12.94
N ARG A 470 6.60 8.09 12.73
CA ARG A 470 5.97 6.77 12.65
C ARG A 470 6.38 5.94 13.85
N THR A 471 5.42 5.55 14.67
CA THR A 471 5.64 4.74 15.87
C THR A 471 4.98 3.39 15.72
N THR A 472 5.69 2.32 16.02
CA THR A 472 5.17 0.95 16.10
C THR A 472 5.38 0.42 17.51
N VAL A 473 4.30 0.19 18.23
CA VAL A 473 4.31 -0.52 19.52
C VAL A 473 3.89 -1.95 19.26
N MET A 474 4.73 -2.90 19.64
CA MET A 474 4.53 -4.31 19.33
C MET A 474 4.70 -5.20 20.56
N ASP A 475 3.77 -6.15 20.73
CA ASP A 475 3.90 -7.32 21.62
C ASP A 475 3.32 -8.54 20.87
N ARG A 476 4.22 -9.42 20.42
CA ARG A 476 3.89 -10.65 19.68
C ARG A 476 4.56 -11.83 20.35
N ALA A 477 3.83 -12.93 20.50
CA ALA A 477 4.35 -14.14 21.15
C ALA A 477 3.71 -15.40 20.58
N TYR A 478 4.41 -16.53 20.65
CA TYR A 478 3.71 -17.80 20.49
C TYR A 478 2.64 -17.99 21.58
N PRO A 479 1.55 -18.72 21.27
CA PRO A 479 0.52 -19.04 22.27
C PRO A 479 1.10 -19.85 23.45
N GLY A 480 0.35 -19.85 24.56
CA GLY A 480 0.74 -20.51 25.79
C GLY A 480 1.45 -19.61 26.79
N MET A 481 1.46 -20.01 28.07
CA MET A 481 1.97 -19.20 29.17
C MET A 481 3.44 -18.81 29.02
N ASP A 482 4.24 -19.68 28.39
CA ASP A 482 5.70 -19.48 28.22
C ASP A 482 6.07 -19.01 26.83
N ALA A 483 5.08 -18.62 25.99
CA ALA A 483 5.28 -18.27 24.59
C ALA A 483 6.10 -19.32 23.80
N THR A 484 5.79 -20.60 24.05
CA THR A 484 6.55 -21.73 23.49
C THR A 484 5.64 -22.58 22.60
N ARG A 485 6.11 -22.82 21.38
CA ARG A 485 5.52 -23.77 20.44
C ARG A 485 6.35 -25.06 20.44
N TYR A 486 5.67 -26.20 20.43
CA TYR A 486 6.29 -27.51 20.36
C TYR A 486 6.12 -28.10 18.97
N GLN A 487 7.19 -28.70 18.45
CA GLN A 487 7.24 -29.39 17.16
C GLN A 487 7.87 -30.76 17.38
N ILE A 488 7.19 -31.81 16.95
CA ILE A 488 7.59 -33.19 17.18
C ILE A 488 8.09 -33.79 15.87
N TYR A 489 9.23 -34.47 15.91
CA TYR A 489 9.88 -35.06 14.75
C TYR A 489 10.30 -36.50 15.07
N ASP A 490 10.49 -37.33 14.04
CA ASP A 490 11.12 -38.63 14.17
C ASP A 490 12.57 -38.47 14.61
N ALA A 491 13.02 -39.32 15.53
CA ALA A 491 14.40 -39.43 15.97
C ALA A 491 15.06 -40.69 15.38
N SER A 492 16.04 -40.49 14.49
CA SER A 492 16.80 -41.60 13.91
C SER A 492 18.12 -41.78 14.66
N PRO A 493 18.32 -42.92 15.40
CA PRO A 493 19.59 -43.17 16.07
C PRO A 493 20.79 -43.10 15.11
N GLY A 494 21.81 -42.34 15.47
CA GLY A 494 23.00 -42.09 14.62
C GLY A 494 22.92 -40.84 13.75
N GLU A 495 21.77 -40.20 13.63
CA GLU A 495 21.62 -38.91 13.02
C GLU A 495 22.21 -37.80 13.90
N SER A 496 22.74 -36.74 13.29
CA SER A 496 23.28 -35.59 14.03
C SER A 496 22.22 -34.50 14.13
N LEU A 497 21.84 -34.12 15.33
CA LEU A 497 20.94 -33.02 15.62
C LEU A 497 21.59 -32.06 16.60
N ASN A 498 21.68 -30.79 16.24
CA ASN A 498 22.21 -29.75 17.14
C ASN A 498 23.61 -30.05 17.71
N GLY A 499 24.49 -30.65 16.89
CA GLY A 499 25.86 -31.01 17.28
C GLY A 499 26.00 -32.30 18.09
N GLU A 500 24.89 -32.94 18.44
CA GLU A 500 24.85 -34.21 19.14
C GLU A 500 24.39 -35.33 18.21
N THR A 501 24.84 -36.58 18.49
CA THR A 501 24.37 -37.77 17.79
C THR A 501 23.17 -38.33 18.51
N LEU A 502 22.02 -38.48 17.81
CA LEU A 502 20.83 -39.07 18.37
C LEU A 502 21.06 -40.52 18.81
N THR A 503 20.50 -40.85 19.94
CA THR A 503 20.57 -42.17 20.56
C THR A 503 19.24 -42.90 20.37
N ASP A 504 19.13 -44.16 20.90
CA ASP A 504 17.92 -44.96 20.97
C ASP A 504 17.07 -44.67 22.23
N GLU A 505 17.19 -43.42 22.78
CA GLU A 505 16.46 -43.03 24.00
C GLU A 505 14.96 -42.91 23.73
N SER A 506 14.59 -42.38 22.53
CA SER A 506 13.22 -42.24 22.07
C SER A 506 13.16 -42.29 20.54
N ASP A 507 12.05 -42.77 19.99
CA ASP A 507 11.79 -42.73 18.54
C ASP A 507 11.44 -41.31 18.05
N PHE A 508 11.25 -40.35 18.96
CA PHE A 508 10.83 -38.99 18.67
C PHE A 508 11.64 -37.96 19.45
N TYR A 509 11.81 -36.77 18.84
CA TYR A 509 12.31 -35.60 19.55
C TYR A 509 11.35 -34.41 19.41
N VAL A 510 11.45 -33.49 20.36
CA VAL A 510 10.64 -32.24 20.43
C VAL A 510 11.55 -31.04 20.30
N ARG A 511 11.25 -30.17 19.37
CA ARG A 511 11.75 -28.80 19.33
C ARG A 511 10.81 -27.88 20.12
N ALA A 512 11.24 -27.41 21.28
CA ALA A 512 10.55 -26.41 22.05
C ALA A 512 11.11 -25.03 21.65
N ARG A 513 10.35 -24.24 20.87
CA ARG A 513 10.74 -22.92 20.39
C ARG A 513 9.96 -21.85 21.13
N THR A 514 10.68 -21.03 21.90
CA THR A 514 10.12 -19.84 22.56
C THR A 514 10.36 -18.63 21.67
N ARG A 515 9.29 -17.90 21.31
CA ARG A 515 9.41 -16.69 20.48
C ARG A 515 8.52 -15.57 21.00
N LYS A 516 9.18 -14.40 21.19
CA LYS A 516 8.53 -13.12 21.51
C LYS A 516 9.21 -12.02 20.72
N THR A 517 8.42 -11.07 20.24
CA THR A 517 8.93 -9.81 19.67
C THR A 517 8.16 -8.67 20.34
N PHE A 518 8.88 -7.74 20.97
CA PHE A 518 8.26 -6.64 21.72
C PHE A 518 9.13 -5.39 21.65
N GLY A 519 8.51 -4.23 21.73
CA GLY A 519 9.25 -2.96 21.75
C GLY A 519 8.41 -1.78 21.28
N ASN A 520 9.04 -0.62 21.33
CA ASN A 520 8.55 0.62 20.75
C ASN A 520 9.60 1.10 19.74
N PHE A 521 9.22 1.12 18.46
CA PHE A 521 10.08 1.47 17.35
C PHE A 521 9.58 2.78 16.74
N GLU A 522 10.49 3.71 16.49
CA GLU A 522 10.12 5.02 15.97
C GLU A 522 10.98 5.37 14.75
N THR A 523 10.36 5.96 13.75
CA THR A 523 11.03 6.56 12.59
C THR A 523 10.56 7.98 12.43
N GLU A 524 11.43 8.93 12.60
CA GLU A 524 11.22 10.33 12.26
C GLU A 524 11.73 10.59 10.83
N THR A 525 10.91 11.23 10.03
CA THR A 525 11.27 11.62 8.67
C THR A 525 10.98 13.09 8.47
N SER A 526 12.00 13.88 8.13
CA SER A 526 11.87 15.31 7.84
C SER A 526 12.23 15.60 6.40
N ALA A 527 11.57 16.59 5.81
CA ALA A 527 11.90 17.06 4.47
C ALA A 527 11.69 18.55 4.30
N ILE A 528 12.50 19.14 3.42
CA ILE A 528 12.28 20.49 2.89
C ILE A 528 12.28 20.42 1.38
N TYR A 529 11.47 21.28 0.74
CA TYR A 529 11.44 21.35 -0.71
C TYR A 529 11.28 22.79 -1.21
N LEU A 530 11.72 22.99 -2.44
CA LEU A 530 11.55 24.21 -3.22
C LEU A 530 11.29 23.83 -4.66
N GLU A 531 10.28 24.43 -5.27
CA GLU A 531 9.90 24.23 -6.67
C GLU A 531 9.53 25.58 -7.28
N ASP A 532 10.04 25.87 -8.49
CA ASP A 532 9.67 27.00 -9.32
C ASP A 532 8.90 26.52 -10.54
N ILE A 533 7.67 26.96 -10.69
CA ILE A 533 6.87 26.80 -11.90
C ILE A 533 7.05 28.08 -12.71
N TRP A 534 7.93 27.99 -13.70
CA TRP A 534 8.37 29.12 -14.52
C TRP A 534 7.64 29.14 -15.87
N THR A 535 6.82 30.14 -16.09
CA THR A 535 6.22 30.44 -17.40
C THR A 535 7.28 31.06 -18.29
N VAL A 536 8.03 30.21 -19.02
CA VAL A 536 9.16 30.61 -19.87
C VAL A 536 8.69 31.49 -21.05
N THR A 537 7.55 31.08 -21.62
CA THR A 537 6.78 31.83 -22.64
C THR A 537 5.30 31.63 -22.39
N ASP A 538 4.43 32.36 -23.08
CA ASP A 538 2.97 32.19 -22.93
C ASP A 538 2.49 30.73 -23.23
N THR A 539 3.31 29.93 -23.89
CA THR A 539 2.98 28.54 -24.27
C THR A 539 3.90 27.45 -23.65
N LEU A 540 4.99 27.87 -22.98
CA LEU A 540 5.98 26.95 -22.44
C LEU A 540 6.15 27.17 -20.93
N THR A 541 5.88 26.18 -20.15
CA THR A 541 6.10 26.15 -18.69
C THR A 541 7.21 25.18 -18.34
N ALA A 542 8.14 25.58 -17.49
CA ALA A 542 9.17 24.72 -16.91
C ALA A 542 8.95 24.59 -15.41
N THR A 543 9.03 23.39 -14.89
CA THR A 543 9.00 23.12 -13.45
C THR A 543 10.39 22.65 -13.01
N ILE A 544 10.98 23.36 -12.03
CA ILE A 544 12.30 23.05 -11.51
C ILE A 544 12.19 22.93 -9.99
N GLY A 545 12.36 21.72 -9.48
CA GLY A 545 12.21 21.43 -8.06
C GLY A 545 13.38 20.66 -7.48
N VAL A 546 13.55 20.79 -6.20
CA VAL A 546 14.44 19.98 -5.37
C VAL A 546 13.77 19.70 -4.03
N ARG A 547 13.89 18.47 -3.57
CA ARG A 547 13.48 18.05 -2.24
C ARG A 547 14.65 17.37 -1.56
N TRP A 548 14.83 17.65 -0.28
CA TRP A 548 15.78 16.99 0.59
C TRP A 548 15.03 16.30 1.73
N ASP A 549 15.16 15.00 1.83
CA ASP A 549 14.57 14.18 2.89
C ASP A 549 15.69 13.64 3.79
N GLU A 550 15.38 13.41 5.05
CA GLU A 550 16.17 12.60 5.97
C GLU A 550 15.26 11.70 6.78
N PHE A 551 15.75 10.55 7.21
CA PHE A 551 15.06 9.74 8.21
C PHE A 551 16.03 9.27 9.30
N ASP A 552 15.49 9.17 10.51
CA ASP A 552 16.20 8.70 11.72
C ASP A 552 15.31 7.66 12.41
N THR A 553 15.88 6.49 12.72
CA THR A 553 15.13 5.39 13.32
C THR A 553 15.68 5.04 14.69
N THR A 554 14.79 4.69 15.62
CA THR A 554 15.13 4.18 16.94
C THR A 554 14.65 2.74 17.11
N GLY A 555 15.49 1.91 17.72
CA GLY A 555 15.17 0.52 18.04
C GLY A 555 14.30 0.39 19.30
N ALA A 556 14.03 -0.87 19.70
CA ALA A 556 13.14 -1.25 20.80
C ALA A 556 13.39 -0.54 22.14
N GLY A 557 14.63 -0.15 22.40
CA GLY A 557 15.04 0.53 23.64
C GLY A 557 15.07 2.05 23.56
N GLY A 558 14.62 2.64 22.46
CA GLY A 558 14.72 4.10 22.25
C GLY A 558 16.15 4.58 21.95
N THR A 559 17.06 3.67 21.57
CA THR A 559 18.41 3.99 21.10
C THR A 559 18.40 4.21 19.59
N GLY A 560 19.26 5.09 19.07
CA GLY A 560 19.42 5.29 17.63
C GLY A 560 19.78 3.97 16.95
N PHE A 561 19.14 3.67 15.82
CA PHE A 561 19.35 2.43 15.08
C PHE A 561 19.94 2.69 13.70
N MET A 562 19.29 3.51 12.89
CA MET A 562 19.73 3.83 11.54
C MET A 562 19.38 5.27 11.19
N LYS A 563 20.29 5.98 10.52
CA LYS A 563 20.04 7.33 10.01
C LYS A 563 20.50 7.45 8.56
N VAL A 564 19.65 8.07 7.71
CA VAL A 564 19.99 8.44 6.33
C VAL A 564 19.59 9.88 6.08
N ASP A 565 20.52 10.75 5.70
CA ASP A 565 20.32 12.21 5.60
C ASP A 565 20.69 12.83 4.25
N GLU A 566 21.22 12.05 3.30
CA GLU A 566 21.65 12.54 1.99
C GLU A 566 20.64 12.25 0.86
N MET A 567 19.33 12.38 1.12
CA MET A 567 18.28 12.07 0.14
C MET A 567 17.88 13.32 -0.66
N ILE A 568 18.63 13.64 -1.71
CA ILE A 568 18.36 14.79 -2.58
C ILE A 568 17.58 14.33 -3.82
N SER A 569 16.37 14.86 -4.00
CA SER A 569 15.40 14.54 -5.07
C SER A 569 15.26 15.72 -6.04
N PRO A 570 16.06 15.80 -7.12
CA PRO A 570 15.83 16.79 -8.18
C PRO A 570 14.58 16.41 -9.00
N ARG A 571 13.81 17.40 -9.40
CA ARG A 571 12.60 17.28 -10.22
C ARG A 571 12.65 18.30 -11.35
N LEU A 572 12.46 17.87 -12.57
CA LEU A 572 12.48 18.71 -13.76
C LEU A 572 11.27 18.38 -14.63
N GLY A 573 10.50 19.39 -15.00
CA GLY A 573 9.35 19.24 -15.84
C GLY A 573 9.34 20.30 -16.95
N LEU A 574 8.80 19.96 -18.11
CA LEU A 574 8.50 20.87 -19.20
C LEU A 574 7.10 20.57 -19.71
N SER A 575 6.27 21.59 -19.86
CA SER A 575 4.96 21.49 -20.50
C SER A 575 4.85 22.55 -21.58
N TRP A 576 4.49 22.11 -22.77
CA TRP A 576 4.35 22.96 -23.94
C TRP A 576 2.92 22.88 -24.51
N ASP A 577 2.18 23.96 -24.40
CA ASP A 577 0.95 24.18 -25.16
C ASP A 577 1.32 24.50 -26.62
N VAL A 578 1.18 23.51 -27.51
CA VAL A 578 1.74 23.55 -28.87
C VAL A 578 1.15 24.68 -29.70
N ASN A 579 -0.13 24.93 -29.53
CA ASN A 579 -0.87 25.93 -30.33
C ASN A 579 -1.14 27.22 -29.54
N GLY A 580 -0.97 27.21 -28.20
CA GLY A 580 -1.35 28.31 -27.32
C GLY A 580 -2.85 28.48 -27.11
N ASP A 581 -3.63 27.42 -27.39
CA ASP A 581 -5.09 27.39 -27.26
C ASP A 581 -5.55 26.59 -26.05
N GLY A 582 -4.63 25.95 -25.31
CA GLY A 582 -4.93 25.10 -24.20
C GLY A 582 -5.47 23.71 -24.58
N GLU A 583 -5.46 23.36 -25.87
CA GLU A 583 -6.06 22.11 -26.37
C GLU A 583 -5.03 21.03 -26.71
N THR A 584 -3.77 21.37 -26.93
CA THR A 584 -2.71 20.42 -27.31
C THR A 584 -1.46 20.62 -26.47
N LYS A 585 -1.11 19.61 -25.69
CA LYS A 585 0.01 19.60 -24.75
C LYS A 585 1.03 18.53 -25.11
N VAL A 586 2.32 18.92 -25.11
CA VAL A 586 3.46 18.00 -25.04
C VAL A 586 4.19 18.25 -23.73
N PHE A 587 4.48 17.19 -22.96
CA PHE A 587 5.16 17.35 -21.68
C PHE A 587 6.25 16.32 -21.48
N ALA A 588 7.25 16.69 -20.69
CA ALA A 588 8.33 15.81 -20.28
C ALA A 588 8.61 16.00 -18.79
N ASN A 589 8.97 14.94 -18.10
CA ASN A 589 9.35 14.96 -16.71
C ASN A 589 10.57 14.07 -16.47
N ALA A 590 11.46 14.50 -15.55
CA ALA A 590 12.58 13.71 -15.06
C ALA A 590 12.74 13.98 -13.56
N GLY A 591 12.76 12.92 -12.76
CA GLY A 591 12.83 13.06 -11.30
C GLY A 591 13.47 11.87 -10.60
N ARG A 592 14.02 12.14 -9.41
CA ARG A 592 14.47 11.12 -8.46
C ARG A 592 13.51 11.08 -7.28
N TYR A 593 13.20 9.87 -6.81
CA TYR A 593 12.24 9.58 -5.74
C TYR A 593 12.87 8.59 -4.78
N TYR A 594 12.83 8.88 -3.49
CA TYR A 594 13.34 7.99 -2.45
C TYR A 594 12.22 7.17 -1.82
N TYR A 595 12.55 5.93 -1.50
CA TYR A 595 11.66 5.01 -0.79
C TYR A 595 12.05 4.98 0.70
N PRO A 596 11.15 5.38 1.61
CA PRO A 596 11.40 5.29 3.04
C PRO A 596 11.28 3.83 3.47
N LEU A 597 12.16 3.41 4.37
CA LEU A 597 12.05 2.08 4.95
C LEU A 597 10.78 1.93 5.80
N PRO A 598 10.06 0.82 5.68
CA PRO A 598 8.94 0.51 6.57
C PRO A 598 9.44 0.17 7.98
N ASN A 599 8.64 0.49 9.00
CA ASN A 599 8.98 0.17 10.39
C ASN A 599 9.10 -1.34 10.66
N SER A 600 8.58 -2.20 9.80
CA SER A 600 8.75 -3.66 9.90
C SER A 600 10.21 -4.11 9.91
N LEU A 601 11.10 -3.49 9.12
CA LEU A 601 12.53 -3.78 9.16
C LEU A 601 13.15 -3.37 10.50
N VAL A 602 12.79 -2.18 10.98
CA VAL A 602 13.27 -1.68 12.28
C VAL A 602 12.77 -2.56 13.42
N ALA A 603 11.50 -3.00 13.37
CA ALA A 603 10.89 -3.88 14.36
C ALA A 603 11.52 -5.29 14.35
N ARG A 604 12.02 -5.75 13.21
CA ARG A 604 12.70 -7.05 13.09
C ARG A 604 14.15 -7.00 13.64
N GLU A 605 14.93 -6.01 13.24
CA GLU A 605 16.37 -5.95 13.47
C GLU A 605 16.78 -4.96 14.58
N GLY A 606 15.91 -4.04 14.96
CA GLY A 606 16.17 -3.01 15.98
C GLY A 606 16.11 -3.51 17.44
N GLY A 607 16.11 -4.83 17.66
CA GLY A 607 16.10 -5.45 18.99
C GLY A 607 14.70 -5.81 19.49
N GLY A 608 14.61 -6.46 20.66
CA GLY A 608 13.35 -6.86 21.29
C GLY A 608 12.82 -8.22 20.85
N THR A 609 13.56 -9.00 20.08
CA THR A 609 13.18 -10.36 19.70
C THR A 609 13.89 -11.41 20.55
N VAL A 610 13.13 -12.27 21.20
CA VAL A 610 13.60 -13.51 21.84
C VAL A 610 13.16 -14.67 20.95
N ASP A 611 14.09 -15.45 20.41
CA ASP A 611 13.82 -16.63 19.61
C ASP A 611 14.81 -17.73 19.96
N ILE A 612 14.39 -18.69 20.80
CA ILE A 612 15.22 -19.74 21.35
C ILE A 612 14.61 -21.09 21.05
N SER A 613 15.36 -22.02 20.49
CA SER A 613 14.98 -23.42 20.30
C SER A 613 15.79 -24.32 21.18
N ASN A 614 15.12 -25.15 21.97
CA ASN A 614 15.69 -26.25 22.71
C ASN A 614 15.16 -27.56 22.12
N TYR A 615 16.00 -28.58 22.10
CA TYR A 615 15.65 -29.90 21.59
C TYR A 615 15.68 -30.92 22.74
N TYR A 616 14.66 -31.78 22.80
CA TYR A 616 14.52 -32.82 23.85
C TYR A 616 14.06 -34.10 23.21
N TYR A 617 14.44 -35.26 23.78
CA TYR A 617 13.73 -36.50 23.45
C TYR A 617 12.27 -36.43 23.98
N LEU A 618 11.33 -37.01 23.24
CA LEU A 618 9.94 -37.15 23.73
C LEU A 618 9.85 -38.32 24.68
N GLU A 619 9.59 -38.08 25.97
CA GLU A 619 9.51 -39.15 26.96
C GLU A 619 8.17 -39.89 26.82
N ASN A 620 8.25 -41.23 26.68
CA ASN A 620 7.10 -42.12 26.52
C ASN A 620 6.17 -41.79 25.34
N GLY A 621 6.69 -41.23 24.26
CA GLY A 621 5.96 -41.01 23.01
C GLY A 621 5.63 -42.34 22.35
N ILE A 622 4.35 -42.64 22.11
CA ILE A 622 3.87 -43.82 21.40
C ILE A 622 2.81 -43.39 20.42
N GLN A 623 2.97 -43.75 19.15
CA GLN A 623 1.94 -43.60 18.11
C GLN A 623 1.18 -44.92 17.90
N ASP A 624 -0.07 -44.84 17.51
CA ASP A 624 -0.87 -45.95 17.04
C ASP A 624 -0.53 -46.35 15.59
N ALA A 625 -1.26 -47.31 15.05
CA ALA A 625 -1.02 -47.77 13.68
C ALA A 625 -1.38 -46.75 12.59
N ASP A 626 -2.14 -45.75 12.93
CA ASP A 626 -2.58 -44.67 12.05
C ASP A 626 -1.69 -43.40 12.22
N GLY A 627 -0.65 -43.46 13.10
CA GLY A 627 0.33 -42.42 13.35
C GLY A 627 -0.08 -41.37 14.40
N PHE A 628 -1.20 -41.57 15.11
CA PHE A 628 -1.61 -40.62 16.15
C PHE A 628 -0.93 -40.95 17.49
N PHE A 629 -0.48 -39.91 18.20
CA PHE A 629 0.11 -40.10 19.52
C PHE A 629 -0.95 -40.57 20.54
N THR A 630 -0.66 -41.69 21.22
CA THR A 630 -1.49 -42.26 22.29
C THR A 630 -0.89 -42.01 23.68
N SER A 631 0.36 -41.55 23.73
CA SER A 631 1.04 -41.15 24.96
C SER A 631 2.22 -40.20 24.66
N GLY A 632 2.88 -39.69 25.68
CA GLY A 632 4.00 -38.75 25.57
C GLY A 632 3.63 -37.31 25.93
N PHE A 633 2.40 -37.09 26.41
CA PHE A 633 1.89 -35.77 26.75
C PHE A 633 1.29 -35.72 28.15
N THR A 634 1.42 -34.55 28.76
CA THR A 634 0.68 -34.16 29.96
C THR A 634 -0.53 -33.38 29.55
N GLU A 635 -1.71 -33.84 29.94
CA GLU A 635 -2.99 -33.16 29.66
C GLU A 635 -3.36 -32.24 30.81
N THR A 636 -3.73 -31.00 30.47
CA THR A 636 -4.30 -30.03 31.41
C THR A 636 -5.57 -29.44 30.83
N MET A 637 -6.59 -29.22 31.67
CA MET A 637 -7.82 -28.56 31.23
C MET A 637 -7.66 -27.05 31.33
N THR A 638 -7.95 -26.34 30.26
CA THR A 638 -8.03 -24.91 30.25
C THR A 638 -9.30 -24.39 30.94
N SER A 639 -9.37 -23.12 31.26
CA SER A 639 -10.58 -22.49 31.84
C SER A 639 -11.78 -22.55 30.89
N ALA A 640 -11.52 -22.63 29.58
CA ALA A 640 -12.53 -22.81 28.54
C ALA A 640 -12.98 -24.27 28.33
N GLY A 641 -12.39 -25.22 29.08
CA GLY A 641 -12.72 -26.62 28.98
C GLY A 641 -12.01 -27.36 27.84
N LEU A 642 -11.01 -26.78 27.20
CA LEU A 642 -10.17 -27.39 26.17
C LEU A 642 -9.05 -28.22 26.84
N THR A 643 -8.61 -29.29 26.19
CA THR A 643 -7.46 -30.10 26.66
C THR A 643 -6.17 -29.52 26.07
N ASN A 644 -5.34 -28.92 26.93
CA ASN A 644 -3.99 -28.49 26.54
C ASN A 644 -3.04 -29.69 26.67
N LEU A 645 -2.35 -30.00 25.58
CA LEU A 645 -1.31 -31.03 25.53
C LEU A 645 0.06 -30.36 25.67
N THR A 646 0.86 -30.84 26.60
CA THR A 646 2.26 -30.43 26.73
C THR A 646 3.15 -31.67 26.58
N PRO A 647 4.10 -31.70 25.64
CA PRO A 647 5.00 -32.84 25.46
C PRO A 647 5.79 -33.13 26.74
N ASN A 648 5.93 -34.39 27.07
CA ASN A 648 6.79 -34.83 28.18
C ASN A 648 8.24 -34.76 27.71
N LEU A 649 8.97 -33.77 28.17
CA LEU A 649 10.34 -33.51 27.75
C LEU A 649 11.31 -34.41 28.51
N GLY A 650 12.02 -35.29 27.79
CA GLY A 650 13.09 -36.14 28.28
C GLY A 650 14.42 -35.43 28.36
N SER A 651 15.52 -36.13 28.07
CA SER A 651 16.86 -35.52 28.09
C SER A 651 17.00 -34.45 26.97
N ILE A 652 17.77 -33.41 27.28
CA ILE A 652 18.06 -32.34 26.31
C ILE A 652 19.07 -32.84 25.26
N ILE A 653 18.91 -32.40 24.00
CA ILE A 653 19.79 -32.72 22.89
C ILE A 653 20.58 -31.48 22.51
N GLY A 654 21.88 -31.44 22.88
CA GLY A 654 22.76 -30.31 22.59
C GLY A 654 22.43 -29.05 23.41
N GLU A 655 23.03 -27.94 22.97
CA GLU A 655 22.77 -26.63 23.58
C GLU A 655 21.57 -25.93 22.92
N ALA A 656 21.01 -24.92 23.60
CA ALA A 656 19.95 -24.10 23.04
C ALA A 656 20.43 -23.39 21.77
N ILE A 657 19.64 -23.45 20.69
CA ILE A 657 19.89 -22.62 19.50
C ILE A 657 19.13 -21.33 19.67
N GLN A 658 19.89 -20.24 19.69
CA GLN A 658 19.36 -18.90 19.70
C GLN A 658 19.33 -18.37 18.26
N PHE A 659 18.14 -18.01 17.77
CA PHE A 659 17.97 -17.36 16.49
C PHE A 659 17.94 -15.84 16.70
N GLY A 660 18.90 -15.16 16.10
CA GLY A 660 19.09 -13.73 16.33
C GLY A 660 19.80 -13.45 17.68
N ASP A 661 20.16 -12.20 17.91
CA ASP A 661 20.68 -11.78 19.19
C ASP A 661 19.53 -11.56 20.18
N VAL A 662 19.50 -12.33 21.26
CA VAL A 662 18.62 -12.07 22.41
C VAL A 662 19.19 -10.88 23.20
N SER A 663 19.60 -9.86 22.49
CA SER A 663 20.04 -8.63 23.13
C SER A 663 18.86 -8.09 23.93
N ASN A 664 19.14 -7.70 25.14
CA ASN A 664 18.17 -7.09 26.02
C ASN A 664 17.48 -5.95 25.27
N ALA A 665 16.14 -5.95 25.26
CA ALA A 665 15.40 -4.82 24.78
C ALA A 665 15.99 -3.54 25.41
N GLY A 666 16.56 -2.66 24.58
CA GLY A 666 17.23 -1.45 25.07
C GLY A 666 18.73 -1.37 24.82
N GLU A 667 19.38 -2.40 24.28
CA GLU A 667 20.75 -2.29 23.83
C GLU A 667 20.83 -1.61 22.45
N ASP A 668 21.92 -0.87 22.26
CA ASP A 668 22.23 -0.23 20.97
C ASP A 668 22.55 -1.30 19.92
N GLN A 669 21.74 -1.37 18.88
CA GLN A 669 21.91 -2.29 17.74
C GLN A 669 22.51 -1.60 16.50
N SER A 670 22.90 -0.32 16.59
CA SER A 670 23.42 0.45 15.45
C SER A 670 24.69 -0.14 14.84
N TYR A 671 25.44 -0.94 15.61
CA TYR A 671 26.65 -1.63 15.14
C TYR A 671 26.37 -2.70 14.05
N ARG A 672 25.10 -3.06 13.83
CA ARG A 672 24.65 -3.98 12.77
C ARG A 672 24.30 -3.27 11.47
N VAL A 673 24.27 -1.96 11.49
CA VAL A 673 23.87 -1.14 10.35
C VAL A 673 25.09 -0.54 9.68
N ASP A 674 25.13 -0.55 8.36
CA ASP A 674 26.18 0.11 7.59
C ASP A 674 26.21 1.61 7.92
N ASN A 675 27.37 2.13 8.32
CA ASN A 675 27.54 3.56 8.66
C ASN A 675 27.35 4.48 7.43
N ASP A 676 27.61 3.94 6.22
CA ASP A 676 27.53 4.66 4.94
C ASP A 676 26.31 4.22 4.13
N ILE A 677 25.25 3.72 4.80
CA ILE A 677 24.04 3.21 4.16
C ILE A 677 23.40 4.27 3.27
N GLU A 678 23.08 3.92 2.02
CA GLU A 678 22.42 4.79 1.06
C GLU A 678 20.94 4.43 0.94
N ALA A 679 20.05 5.45 0.89
CA ALA A 679 18.63 5.23 0.70
C ALA A 679 18.31 4.60 -0.66
N SER A 680 17.29 3.74 -0.67
CA SER A 680 16.70 3.22 -1.92
C SER A 680 16.05 4.35 -2.72
N TYR A 681 16.30 4.41 -4.02
CA TYR A 681 15.72 5.44 -4.88
C TYR A 681 15.32 4.91 -6.26
N GLN A 682 14.46 5.68 -6.93
CA GLN A 682 14.04 5.47 -8.30
C GLN A 682 14.25 6.72 -9.13
N ASP A 683 14.96 6.58 -10.25
CA ASP A 683 15.02 7.60 -11.29
C ASP A 683 13.90 7.34 -12.31
N GLU A 684 13.16 8.38 -12.67
CA GLU A 684 12.00 8.33 -13.57
C GLU A 684 12.13 9.33 -14.70
N TYR A 685 11.70 8.94 -15.88
CA TYR A 685 11.62 9.77 -17.08
C TYR A 685 10.27 9.54 -17.76
N ILE A 686 9.53 10.63 -18.04
CA ILE A 686 8.23 10.60 -18.70
C ILE A 686 8.27 11.55 -19.91
N LEU A 687 7.63 11.10 -21.00
CA LEU A 687 7.33 11.91 -22.16
C LEU A 687 5.87 11.69 -22.54
N GLY A 688 5.08 12.74 -22.63
CA GLY A 688 3.65 12.65 -22.91
C GLY A 688 3.16 13.64 -23.93
N PHE A 689 2.02 13.30 -24.51
CA PHE A 689 1.23 14.10 -25.45
C PHE A 689 -0.24 13.94 -25.13
N GLU A 690 -0.98 15.03 -25.09
CA GLU A 690 -2.42 15.06 -24.88
C GLU A 690 -3.03 16.10 -25.84
N THR A 691 -4.19 15.79 -26.42
CA THR A 691 -4.89 16.75 -27.28
C THR A 691 -6.41 16.58 -27.23
N MET A 692 -7.13 17.68 -27.26
CA MET A 692 -8.56 17.71 -27.53
C MET A 692 -8.79 17.42 -29.01
N VAL A 693 -9.65 16.46 -29.33
CA VAL A 693 -10.10 16.20 -30.70
C VAL A 693 -11.30 17.09 -31.04
N ASN A 694 -12.13 17.35 -30.04
CA ASN A 694 -13.24 18.31 -30.01
C ASN A 694 -13.64 18.52 -28.55
N ASP A 695 -14.67 19.32 -28.30
CA ASP A 695 -15.10 19.72 -26.94
C ASP A 695 -15.33 18.53 -25.98
N ASN A 696 -15.66 17.36 -26.49
CA ASN A 696 -16.00 16.18 -25.66
C ASN A 696 -14.92 15.09 -25.67
N TRP A 697 -14.01 15.07 -26.64
CA TRP A 697 -13.05 13.99 -26.81
C TRP A 697 -11.62 14.47 -26.62
N ALA A 698 -10.89 13.79 -25.75
CA ALA A 698 -9.45 13.91 -25.60
C ALA A 698 -8.74 12.60 -25.92
N ILE A 699 -7.53 12.68 -26.45
CA ILE A 699 -6.62 11.56 -26.66
C ILE A 699 -5.27 11.86 -26.06
N GLY A 700 -4.60 10.83 -25.56
CA GLY A 700 -3.28 10.97 -24.97
C GLY A 700 -2.37 9.78 -25.27
N ALA A 701 -1.07 10.04 -25.25
CA ALA A 701 -0.04 9.02 -25.30
C ALA A 701 1.07 9.38 -24.33
N ARG A 702 1.57 8.39 -23.57
CA ARG A 702 2.61 8.60 -22.56
C ARG A 702 3.60 7.45 -22.57
N ALA A 703 4.89 7.76 -22.65
CA ALA A 703 5.98 6.84 -22.45
C ALA A 703 6.65 7.10 -21.10
N MET A 704 6.97 6.04 -20.36
CA MET A 704 7.62 6.12 -19.05
C MET A 704 8.81 5.14 -19.01
N TYR A 705 9.90 5.57 -18.36
CA TYR A 705 11.02 4.70 -18.00
C TYR A 705 11.42 4.97 -16.54
N ARG A 706 11.60 3.89 -15.78
CA ARG A 706 12.00 3.90 -14.37
C ARG A 706 13.19 2.99 -14.13
N LYS A 707 14.05 3.38 -13.18
CA LYS A 707 15.14 2.53 -12.68
C LYS A 707 15.21 2.68 -11.15
N PHE A 708 14.96 1.58 -10.44
CA PHE A 708 15.12 1.48 -8.99
C PHE A 708 16.50 0.95 -8.66
N GLU A 709 17.18 1.56 -7.68
CA GLU A 709 18.55 1.29 -7.27
C GLU A 709 18.73 1.46 -5.75
N ASN A 710 19.85 0.99 -5.23
CA ASN A 710 20.26 1.10 -3.82
C ASN A 710 19.27 0.45 -2.84
N ALA A 711 18.81 -0.77 -3.15
CA ALA A 711 18.00 -1.51 -2.18
C ALA A 711 18.72 -1.60 -0.83
N ILE A 712 17.96 -1.42 0.24
CA ILE A 712 18.40 -1.70 1.62
C ILE A 712 17.85 -3.06 2.00
N GLU A 713 18.71 -3.94 2.54
CA GLU A 713 18.40 -5.33 2.91
C GLU A 713 18.99 -5.68 4.27
N ASP A 714 18.39 -6.65 4.94
CA ASP A 714 18.98 -7.39 6.03
C ASP A 714 19.72 -8.60 5.45
N MET A 715 21.04 -8.57 5.48
CA MET A 715 21.91 -9.57 4.87
C MET A 715 22.44 -10.56 5.88
N LYS A 716 22.43 -11.85 5.56
CA LYS A 716 23.21 -12.85 6.32
C LYS A 716 24.66 -12.79 5.90
N ILE A 717 25.51 -12.28 6.79
CA ILE A 717 26.94 -12.17 6.57
C ILE A 717 27.67 -13.27 7.34
N TYR A 718 28.44 -14.09 6.64
CA TYR A 718 29.29 -15.14 7.20
C TYR A 718 30.74 -14.80 6.90
N HIS A 719 31.32 -13.93 7.73
CA HIS A 719 32.66 -13.35 7.56
C HIS A 719 33.50 -13.53 8.81
N ASP A 720 34.79 -13.82 8.64
CA ASP A 720 35.78 -13.83 9.75
C ASP A 720 36.20 -12.40 10.11
N TRP A 721 35.66 -11.90 11.21
CA TRP A 721 35.94 -10.56 11.72
C TRP A 721 37.29 -10.41 12.36
N GLY A 722 38.12 -11.49 12.40
CA GLY A 722 39.48 -11.50 12.96
C GLY A 722 39.49 -11.18 14.46
N ASP A 723 40.20 -10.11 14.83
CA ASP A 723 40.31 -9.66 16.24
C ASP A 723 39.13 -8.81 16.72
N CYS A 724 38.09 -8.64 15.92
CA CYS A 724 36.93 -7.84 16.28
C CYS A 724 35.79 -8.70 16.81
N ASP A 725 34.97 -8.12 17.69
CA ASP A 725 33.72 -8.75 18.13
C ASP A 725 32.80 -8.91 16.92
N SER A 726 32.18 -10.08 16.79
CA SER A 726 31.24 -10.33 15.70
C SER A 726 29.97 -9.46 15.86
N PRO A 727 29.54 -8.73 14.82
CA PRO A 727 28.29 -7.98 14.88
C PRO A 727 27.01 -8.85 14.78
N GLY A 728 27.19 -10.17 14.76
CA GLY A 728 26.10 -11.12 14.49
C GLY A 728 26.06 -11.51 13.00
N THR A 729 25.05 -12.31 12.65
CA THR A 729 24.88 -12.83 11.29
C THR A 729 24.08 -11.88 10.40
N TRP A 730 23.08 -11.20 10.97
CA TRP A 730 22.18 -10.31 10.26
C TRP A 730 22.68 -8.86 10.32
N LEU A 731 22.99 -8.29 9.17
CA LEU A 731 23.49 -6.91 9.05
C LEU A 731 22.65 -6.15 8.01
N ILE A 732 22.42 -4.87 8.27
CA ILE A 732 21.64 -4.01 7.39
C ILE A 732 22.55 -3.15 6.54
N GLY A 733 22.36 -3.18 5.23
CA GLY A 733 23.14 -2.40 4.29
C GLY A 733 22.62 -2.50 2.86
N ASN A 734 23.46 -2.07 1.91
CA ASN A 734 23.14 -2.16 0.49
C ASN A 734 23.85 -3.36 -0.13
N PRO A 735 23.16 -4.45 -0.53
CA PRO A 735 23.80 -5.61 -1.15
C PRO A 735 24.61 -5.25 -2.38
N GLY A 736 25.75 -5.88 -2.52
CA GLY A 736 26.66 -5.66 -3.67
C GLY A 736 27.52 -4.42 -3.56
N LYS A 737 27.53 -3.74 -2.40
CA LYS A 737 28.36 -2.56 -2.12
C LYS A 737 29.32 -2.79 -0.96
N VAL A 738 30.20 -1.81 -0.74
CA VAL A 738 31.06 -1.77 0.44
C VAL A 738 30.26 -1.24 1.61
N MET A 739 30.16 -2.02 2.68
CA MET A 739 29.60 -1.58 3.95
C MET A 739 30.70 -1.30 4.97
N THR A 740 30.46 -0.39 5.90
CA THR A 740 31.36 -0.05 7.00
C THR A 740 30.64 -0.18 8.34
N LEU A 741 31.29 -0.84 9.31
CA LEU A 741 30.73 -1.12 10.63
C LEU A 741 31.67 -0.59 11.74
N ASN A 742 31.07 -0.12 12.81
CA ASN A 742 31.80 0.24 14.03
C ASN A 742 31.91 -0.97 14.96
N LEU A 743 33.02 -1.70 14.92
CA LEU A 743 33.22 -2.90 15.73
C LEU A 743 34.23 -2.67 16.84
N ASN A 744 34.07 -3.36 17.97
CA ASN A 744 35.05 -3.40 19.02
C ASN A 744 36.14 -4.43 18.68
N CYS A 745 37.33 -3.97 18.37
CA CYS A 745 38.50 -4.80 18.06
C CYS A 745 39.52 -4.73 19.21
N ASN A 746 39.63 -5.80 19.98
CA ASN A 746 40.56 -5.84 21.15
C ASN A 746 40.36 -4.68 22.15
N GLY A 747 39.08 -4.30 22.42
CA GLY A 747 38.74 -3.24 23.36
C GLY A 747 38.83 -1.81 22.78
N THR A 748 38.99 -1.67 21.48
CA THR A 748 39.03 -0.37 20.79
C THR A 748 38.01 -0.36 19.63
N GLN A 749 37.16 0.66 19.58
CA GLN A 749 36.24 0.86 18.45
C GLN A 749 37.02 1.14 17.17
N GLN A 750 36.75 0.39 16.10
CA GLN A 750 37.36 0.53 14.80
C GLN A 750 36.30 0.47 13.70
N ILE A 751 36.54 1.18 12.61
CA ILE A 751 35.73 1.07 11.39
C ILE A 751 36.28 -0.10 10.59
N VAL A 752 35.45 -1.12 10.39
CA VAL A 752 35.73 -2.30 9.57
C VAL A 752 34.93 -2.20 8.30
N SER A 753 35.56 -2.47 7.14
CA SER A 753 34.89 -2.41 5.83
C SER A 753 34.80 -3.79 5.22
N LEU A 754 33.61 -4.13 4.67
CA LEU A 754 33.33 -5.37 3.98
C LEU A 754 32.72 -5.06 2.61
N ASP A 755 33.29 -5.58 1.53
CA ASP A 755 32.73 -5.49 0.17
C ASP A 755 31.75 -6.64 -0.03
N THR A 756 30.46 -6.41 0.23
CA THR A 756 29.40 -7.43 0.11
C THR A 756 29.20 -7.92 -1.34
N GLY A 757 29.65 -7.12 -2.32
CA GLY A 757 29.67 -7.52 -3.72
C GLY A 757 30.73 -8.57 -4.04
N LYS A 758 31.70 -8.77 -3.16
CA LYS A 758 32.74 -9.80 -3.28
C LYS A 758 32.63 -10.88 -2.23
N THR A 759 32.36 -10.49 -0.99
CA THR A 759 32.38 -11.38 0.16
C THR A 759 31.19 -11.09 1.08
N GLN A 760 30.10 -11.78 0.88
CA GLN A 760 29.02 -11.91 1.86
C GLN A 760 29.21 -13.20 2.67
N ILE A 761 29.76 -14.23 2.03
CA ILE A 761 30.14 -15.49 2.66
C ILE A 761 31.60 -15.76 2.34
N ASP A 762 32.44 -15.92 3.36
CA ASP A 762 33.86 -16.28 3.19
C ASP A 762 34.01 -17.68 2.57
N GLY A 763 35.00 -17.85 1.69
CA GLY A 763 35.28 -19.12 1.05
C GLY A 763 35.67 -20.25 2.01
N ASP A 764 36.31 -19.91 3.14
CA ASP A 764 36.66 -20.87 4.20
C ASP A 764 35.47 -21.21 5.13
N HIS A 765 34.36 -20.47 5.04
CA HIS A 765 33.17 -20.74 5.86
C HIS A 765 32.42 -21.99 5.36
N PRO A 766 31.92 -22.87 6.23
CA PRO A 766 31.21 -24.10 5.83
C PRO A 766 30.00 -23.89 4.91
N ARG A 767 29.50 -22.66 4.84
CA ARG A 767 28.41 -22.29 3.94
C ARG A 767 28.83 -22.11 2.49
N SER A 768 30.10 -21.87 2.18
CA SER A 768 30.63 -21.85 0.81
C SER A 768 30.82 -23.26 0.30
N LYS A 769 30.14 -23.64 -0.79
CA LYS A 769 30.36 -24.92 -1.50
C LYS A 769 31.56 -24.86 -2.43
N THR A 770 31.93 -23.67 -2.87
CA THR A 770 32.99 -23.47 -3.87
C THR A 770 34.38 -23.37 -3.28
N GLY A 771 34.49 -23.07 -2.00
CA GLY A 771 35.74 -22.71 -1.36
C GLY A 771 36.27 -21.34 -1.79
N GLU A 772 35.43 -20.52 -2.42
CA GLU A 772 35.70 -19.14 -2.82
C GLU A 772 34.73 -18.20 -2.11
N ASP A 773 35.13 -16.95 -1.97
CA ASP A 773 34.25 -15.90 -1.45
C ASP A 773 33.05 -15.70 -2.36
N ILE A 774 31.87 -15.53 -1.77
CA ILE A 774 30.61 -15.37 -2.50
C ILE A 774 29.98 -14.02 -2.10
N GLY A 775 29.81 -13.14 -3.09
CA GLY A 775 29.19 -11.83 -2.91
C GLY A 775 27.86 -11.69 -3.63
N SER A 776 27.04 -10.77 -3.18
CA SER A 776 25.76 -10.43 -3.77
C SER A 776 25.90 -9.51 -4.99
N PRO A 777 25.23 -9.77 -6.09
CA PRO A 777 24.99 -8.76 -7.13
C PRO A 777 24.22 -7.56 -6.59
N VAL A 778 24.43 -6.38 -7.20
CA VAL A 778 23.65 -5.17 -6.87
C VAL A 778 22.18 -5.37 -7.26
N PRO A 779 21.23 -5.19 -6.35
CA PRO A 779 19.80 -5.25 -6.65
C PRO A 779 19.36 -4.08 -7.54
N PHE A 780 18.49 -4.36 -8.51
CA PHE A 780 17.88 -3.32 -9.34
C PHE A 780 16.56 -3.77 -9.96
N ARG A 781 15.71 -2.80 -10.28
CA ARG A 781 14.50 -2.97 -11.11
C ARG A 781 14.49 -1.91 -12.19
N LYS A 782 14.05 -2.28 -13.39
CA LYS A 782 13.77 -1.37 -14.51
C LYS A 782 12.33 -1.58 -14.97
N TYR A 783 11.72 -0.50 -15.42
CA TYR A 783 10.37 -0.50 -15.96
C TYR A 783 10.31 0.42 -17.17
N ALA A 784 9.62 -0.01 -18.22
CA ALA A 784 9.31 0.81 -19.38
C ALA A 784 7.84 0.61 -19.76
N SER A 785 7.12 1.68 -20.09
CA SER A 785 5.74 1.58 -20.57
C SER A 785 5.42 2.58 -21.67
N LEU A 786 4.34 2.24 -22.41
CA LEU A 786 3.64 3.14 -23.32
C LEU A 786 2.14 3.03 -23.02
N ASP A 787 1.55 4.13 -22.60
CA ASP A 787 0.12 4.26 -22.38
C ASP A 787 -0.52 5.02 -23.52
N LEU A 788 -1.66 4.53 -24.02
CA LEU A 788 -2.54 5.23 -24.95
C LEU A 788 -3.89 5.42 -24.28
N VAL A 789 -4.45 6.61 -24.35
CA VAL A 789 -5.69 7.00 -23.67
C VAL A 789 -6.64 7.66 -24.63
N VAL A 790 -7.93 7.33 -24.50
CA VAL A 790 -9.05 8.00 -25.16
C VAL A 790 -10.08 8.29 -24.08
N ASP A 791 -10.50 9.52 -23.98
CA ASP A 791 -11.45 9.99 -22.97
C ASP A 791 -12.57 10.81 -23.61
N ARG A 792 -13.80 10.50 -23.24
CA ARG A 792 -14.99 11.25 -23.61
C ARG A 792 -15.80 11.59 -22.37
N GLN A 793 -15.97 12.88 -22.14
CA GLN A 793 -16.79 13.40 -21.05
C GLN A 793 -18.27 13.02 -21.16
N TRP A 794 -18.90 13.00 -20.00
CA TRP A 794 -20.35 12.98 -19.88
C TRP A 794 -20.95 14.26 -20.47
N ASP A 795 -21.93 14.10 -21.36
CA ASP A 795 -22.65 15.17 -22.04
C ASP A 795 -24.19 15.06 -21.83
N ASP A 796 -24.60 14.63 -20.65
CA ASP A 796 -25.96 14.27 -20.24
C ASP A 796 -26.52 13.00 -20.92
N VAL A 797 -25.79 12.40 -21.86
CA VAL A 797 -26.18 11.16 -22.55
C VAL A 797 -25.20 10.03 -22.30
N TRP A 798 -23.91 10.23 -22.47
CA TRP A 798 -22.93 9.17 -22.30
C TRP A 798 -21.51 9.65 -22.06
N GLN A 799 -20.73 8.80 -21.39
CA GLN A 799 -19.30 8.95 -21.19
C GLN A 799 -18.56 7.68 -21.59
N PHE A 800 -17.29 7.82 -21.95
CA PHE A 800 -16.44 6.71 -22.32
C PHE A 800 -14.96 7.00 -22.01
N TYR A 801 -14.32 6.08 -21.39
CA TYR A 801 -12.87 6.10 -21.17
C TYR A 801 -12.26 4.79 -21.62
N ALA A 802 -11.13 4.83 -22.30
CA ALA A 802 -10.38 3.65 -22.66
C ALA A 802 -8.88 3.91 -22.55
N SER A 803 -8.15 2.93 -22.07
CA SER A 803 -6.69 2.95 -22.07
C SER A 803 -6.09 1.60 -22.49
N TYR A 804 -4.94 1.69 -23.15
CA TYR A 804 -4.07 0.56 -23.43
C TYR A 804 -2.69 0.87 -22.88
N THR A 805 -2.16 -0.04 -22.06
CA THR A 805 -0.79 0.00 -21.55
C THR A 805 -0.01 -1.18 -22.09
N TRP A 806 1.11 -0.90 -22.77
CA TRP A 806 2.20 -1.84 -22.92
C TRP A 806 3.24 -1.55 -21.87
N ALA A 807 3.70 -2.57 -21.13
CA ALA A 807 4.69 -2.40 -20.08
C ALA A 807 5.70 -3.55 -20.04
N HIS A 808 6.87 -3.29 -19.50
CA HIS A 808 7.89 -4.28 -19.18
C HIS A 808 8.58 -3.94 -17.86
N SER A 809 8.54 -4.86 -16.91
CA SER A 809 9.23 -4.78 -15.61
C SER A 809 10.25 -5.91 -15.49
N TRP A 810 11.53 -5.57 -15.32
CA TRP A 810 12.61 -6.57 -15.27
C TRP A 810 13.75 -6.15 -14.33
N GLY A 811 14.45 -7.14 -13.80
CA GLY A 811 15.55 -6.94 -12.84
C GLY A 811 15.86 -8.22 -12.07
N ASN A 812 16.51 -8.06 -10.94
CA ASN A 812 16.76 -9.12 -9.95
C ASN A 812 16.11 -8.80 -8.58
N TYR A 813 15.35 -7.71 -8.50
CA TYR A 813 14.76 -7.19 -7.24
C TYR A 813 13.40 -6.56 -7.54
N GLU A 814 12.34 -6.99 -6.84
CA GLU A 814 10.98 -6.50 -7.08
C GLU A 814 10.72 -5.14 -6.41
N GLY A 815 11.29 -4.91 -5.24
CA GLY A 815 11.03 -3.75 -4.39
C GLY A 815 10.80 -4.13 -2.94
N GLY A 816 9.98 -3.37 -2.23
CA GLY A 816 9.69 -3.57 -0.80
C GLY A 816 8.90 -4.84 -0.45
N VAL A 817 8.60 -5.72 -1.40
CA VAL A 817 8.00 -7.05 -1.20
C VAL A 817 8.69 -8.06 -2.12
N ASN A 818 8.55 -9.35 -1.80
CA ASN A 818 8.99 -10.46 -2.64
C ASN A 818 7.79 -11.37 -2.96
N SER A 819 7.13 -11.11 -4.10
CA SER A 819 5.93 -11.85 -4.53
C SER A 819 6.22 -13.25 -5.05
N ASP A 820 7.49 -13.62 -5.26
CA ASP A 820 7.91 -14.97 -5.68
C ASP A 820 7.96 -15.94 -4.50
N THR A 821 8.14 -15.44 -3.29
CA THR A 821 8.20 -16.23 -2.07
C THR A 821 6.85 -16.25 -1.36
N THR A 822 6.75 -16.93 -0.24
CA THR A 822 5.57 -16.88 0.61
C THR A 822 5.52 -15.65 1.50
N ASN A 823 6.61 -14.86 1.55
CA ASN A 823 6.79 -13.68 2.38
C ASN A 823 6.58 -12.41 1.58
N ASP A 824 5.32 -12.02 1.38
CA ASP A 824 4.96 -10.72 0.78
C ASP A 824 4.84 -9.61 1.82
N ILE A 825 5.38 -9.79 3.01
CA ILE A 825 5.34 -8.78 4.06
C ILE A 825 6.42 -7.75 3.76
N ALA A 826 6.03 -6.51 3.60
CA ALA A 826 6.97 -5.41 3.42
C ALA A 826 8.00 -5.36 4.56
N GLY A 827 9.27 -5.30 4.21
CA GLY A 827 10.37 -5.34 5.16
C GLY A 827 10.80 -6.75 5.61
N TRP A 828 10.16 -7.82 5.10
CA TRP A 828 10.68 -9.18 5.16
C TRP A 828 11.39 -9.46 3.84
N LEU A 829 12.51 -8.77 3.66
CA LEU A 829 13.27 -8.81 2.44
C LEU A 829 14.18 -10.04 2.52
N GLU A 830 13.90 -11.05 1.71
CA GLU A 830 14.67 -12.31 1.70
C GLU A 830 15.80 -12.28 0.69
N TYR A 831 15.90 -11.21 -0.10
CA TYR A 831 16.92 -11.10 -1.15
C TYR A 831 18.35 -11.00 -0.60
N GLY A 832 18.52 -10.50 0.61
CA GLY A 832 19.80 -10.41 1.32
C GLY A 832 20.20 -11.67 2.08
N ASP A 833 19.27 -12.60 2.32
CA ASP A 833 19.50 -13.79 3.14
C ASP A 833 20.64 -14.67 2.62
N ASP A 834 20.69 -14.82 1.30
CA ASP A 834 21.76 -15.59 0.65
C ASP A 834 22.12 -14.94 -0.70
N PRO A 835 23.42 -14.78 -1.05
CA PRO A 835 23.81 -14.24 -2.35
C PRO A 835 23.20 -14.96 -3.55
N ALA A 836 22.90 -16.25 -3.40
CA ALA A 836 22.34 -17.06 -4.47
C ALA A 836 20.89 -16.65 -4.87
N TYR A 837 20.15 -15.88 -4.02
CA TYR A 837 18.86 -15.30 -4.43
C TYR A 837 19.01 -14.25 -5.52
N LEU A 838 20.04 -13.43 -5.44
CA LEU A 838 20.34 -12.39 -6.42
C LEU A 838 21.16 -12.92 -7.61
N ILE A 839 22.03 -13.91 -7.37
CA ILE A 839 22.80 -14.59 -8.41
C ILE A 839 21.82 -15.42 -9.26
N GLY A 840 21.72 -15.11 -10.54
CA GLY A 840 20.75 -15.75 -11.44
C GLY A 840 19.30 -15.25 -11.29
N GLY A 841 19.01 -14.32 -10.35
CA GLY A 841 17.68 -13.76 -10.15
C GLY A 841 17.20 -12.76 -11.22
N TYR A 842 18.00 -12.52 -12.27
CA TYR A 842 17.66 -11.56 -13.33
C TYR A 842 16.63 -12.12 -14.30
N GLY A 843 15.60 -11.32 -14.62
CA GLY A 843 14.56 -11.65 -15.60
C GLY A 843 13.32 -10.78 -15.45
N ASP A 844 12.19 -11.24 -16.00
CA ASP A 844 10.90 -10.59 -15.84
C ASP A 844 10.44 -10.70 -14.37
N LEU A 845 10.00 -9.58 -13.79
CA LEU A 845 9.61 -9.51 -12.37
C LEU A 845 8.14 -9.91 -12.16
N PRO A 846 7.73 -10.35 -10.95
CA PRO A 846 6.36 -10.80 -10.68
C PRO A 846 5.28 -9.76 -10.99
N ASN A 847 5.61 -8.47 -10.98
CA ASN A 847 4.71 -7.36 -11.32
C ASN A 847 4.73 -6.97 -12.80
N ASP A 848 5.36 -7.74 -13.69
CA ASP A 848 5.36 -7.51 -15.13
C ASP A 848 4.04 -7.94 -15.76
N VAL A 849 3.12 -6.98 -15.96
CA VAL A 849 1.91 -7.16 -16.76
C VAL A 849 2.13 -6.52 -18.12
N ARG A 850 2.45 -7.34 -19.13
CA ARG A 850 2.95 -6.89 -20.43
C ARG A 850 1.94 -6.06 -21.23
N HIS A 851 0.64 -6.40 -21.14
CA HIS A 851 -0.44 -5.73 -21.86
C HIS A 851 -1.65 -5.58 -20.95
N THR A 852 -2.20 -4.38 -20.86
CA THR A 852 -3.45 -4.11 -20.13
C THR A 852 -4.36 -3.26 -20.99
N PHE A 853 -5.60 -3.70 -21.15
CA PHE A 853 -6.70 -2.95 -21.78
C PHE A 853 -7.73 -2.65 -20.72
N LYS A 854 -8.14 -1.39 -20.62
CA LYS A 854 -9.21 -0.96 -19.73
C LYS A 854 -10.18 -0.12 -20.54
N PHE A 855 -11.46 -0.32 -20.33
CA PHE A 855 -12.46 0.65 -20.75
C PHE A 855 -13.61 0.67 -19.76
N TYR A 856 -14.18 1.83 -19.55
CA TYR A 856 -15.43 2.00 -18.83
C TYR A 856 -16.28 3.08 -19.49
N GLY A 857 -17.58 3.04 -19.21
CA GLY A 857 -18.51 4.05 -19.71
C GLY A 857 -19.90 3.86 -19.17
N ALA A 858 -20.71 4.89 -19.38
CA ALA A 858 -22.11 4.92 -18.99
C ALA A 858 -22.95 5.57 -20.10
N TYR A 859 -24.19 5.14 -20.25
CA TYR A 859 -25.15 5.63 -21.25
C TYR A 859 -26.54 5.81 -20.61
N ALA A 860 -27.10 7.00 -20.71
CA ALA A 860 -28.48 7.31 -20.30
C ALA A 860 -29.45 6.86 -21.40
N ILE A 861 -30.20 5.81 -21.13
CA ILE A 861 -31.27 5.38 -22.03
C ILE A 861 -32.42 6.40 -21.99
N THR A 862 -32.72 6.91 -20.81
CA THR A 862 -33.58 8.06 -20.52
C THR A 862 -32.91 8.89 -19.42
N GLU A 863 -33.48 10.04 -19.08
CA GLU A 863 -32.99 10.87 -17.96
C GLU A 863 -32.95 10.07 -16.64
N ASP A 864 -33.85 9.11 -16.45
CA ASP A 864 -33.97 8.31 -15.24
C ASP A 864 -33.25 6.96 -15.32
N TRP A 865 -32.94 6.45 -16.52
CA TRP A 865 -32.40 5.10 -16.69
C TRP A 865 -31.04 5.09 -17.33
N LEU A 866 -30.03 4.67 -16.52
CA LEU A 866 -28.63 4.54 -16.91
C LEU A 866 -28.25 3.07 -17.07
N VAL A 867 -27.38 2.79 -18.06
CA VAL A 867 -26.62 1.54 -18.15
C VAL A 867 -25.14 1.83 -18.21
N SER A 868 -24.33 0.95 -17.65
CA SER A 868 -22.89 1.16 -17.57
C SER A 868 -22.11 -0.14 -17.70
N ALA A 869 -20.85 -0.02 -18.08
CA ALA A 869 -19.92 -1.13 -18.23
C ALA A 869 -18.53 -0.76 -17.78
N ASN A 870 -17.81 -1.73 -17.23
CA ASN A 870 -16.39 -1.66 -16.94
C ASN A 870 -15.73 -2.97 -17.41
N PHE A 871 -14.65 -2.85 -18.20
CA PHE A 871 -13.93 -4.00 -18.74
C PHE A 871 -12.43 -3.84 -18.52
N VAL A 872 -11.81 -4.92 -18.07
CA VAL A 872 -10.35 -5.02 -17.93
C VAL A 872 -9.91 -6.34 -18.55
N ALA A 873 -8.88 -6.27 -19.38
CA ALA A 873 -8.14 -7.44 -19.87
C ALA A 873 -6.64 -7.23 -19.68
N SER A 874 -5.97 -8.21 -19.09
CA SER A 874 -4.54 -8.13 -18.77
C SER A 874 -3.82 -9.41 -19.19
N SER A 875 -2.62 -9.27 -19.74
CA SER A 875 -1.76 -10.43 -20.00
C SER A 875 -1.35 -11.08 -18.67
N GLY A 876 -1.16 -12.39 -18.69
CA GLY A 876 -0.69 -13.14 -17.54
C GLY A 876 0.67 -12.65 -17.03
N ARG A 877 0.89 -12.78 -15.73
CA ARG A 877 2.14 -12.48 -15.05
C ARG A 877 3.17 -13.56 -15.35
N PRO A 878 4.48 -13.26 -15.26
CA PRO A 878 5.51 -14.28 -15.38
C PRO A 878 5.40 -15.30 -14.23
N ILE A 879 5.71 -16.53 -14.52
CA ILE A 879 5.88 -17.62 -13.56
C ILE A 879 7.37 -17.73 -13.29
N ASN A 880 7.78 -17.50 -12.05
CA ASN A 880 9.16 -17.66 -11.62
C ASN A 880 9.32 -19.05 -11.02
N ILE A 881 9.87 -19.98 -11.79
CA ILE A 881 10.10 -21.36 -11.37
C ILE A 881 11.19 -21.39 -10.32
N ARG A 882 11.00 -22.17 -9.27
CA ARG A 882 11.87 -22.27 -8.09
C ARG A 882 12.26 -23.71 -7.79
N GLY A 883 13.44 -23.84 -7.20
CA GLY A 883 13.94 -25.10 -6.68
C GLY A 883 14.52 -24.93 -5.28
N VAL A 884 15.09 -26.04 -4.75
CA VAL A 884 15.73 -26.07 -3.44
C VAL A 884 17.22 -26.23 -3.61
N GLY A 885 18.01 -25.40 -2.93
CA GLY A 885 19.46 -25.35 -2.97
C GLY A 885 20.04 -24.69 -4.21
N ASN A 886 21.35 -24.53 -4.22
CA ASN A 886 22.07 -23.79 -5.27
C ASN A 886 23.54 -24.31 -5.37
N PRO A 887 24.30 -23.96 -6.44
CA PRO A 887 25.68 -24.44 -6.60
C PRO A 887 26.73 -23.67 -5.78
N TYR A 888 26.37 -22.58 -5.10
CA TYR A 888 27.32 -21.69 -4.44
C TYR A 888 27.38 -21.90 -2.93
N THR A 889 26.22 -22.05 -2.28
CA THR A 889 26.11 -22.11 -0.82
C THR A 889 25.45 -23.40 -0.34
N THR A 890 25.66 -23.77 0.93
CA THR A 890 24.98 -24.89 1.59
C THR A 890 23.55 -24.51 2.05
N ASP A 891 23.06 -23.32 1.68
CA ASP A 891 21.68 -22.99 1.97
C ASP A 891 20.73 -23.80 1.06
N GLU A 892 19.94 -24.66 1.68
CA GLU A 892 18.93 -25.49 1.03
C GLU A 892 17.53 -24.85 1.04
N HIS A 893 17.48 -23.52 1.06
CA HIS A 893 16.22 -22.81 0.99
C HIS A 893 15.52 -23.04 -0.36
N TYR A 894 14.19 -23.09 -0.33
CA TYR A 894 13.33 -23.41 -1.46
C TYR A 894 12.99 -22.21 -2.38
N TYR A 895 13.66 -21.09 -2.22
CA TYR A 895 13.41 -19.89 -3.05
C TYR A 895 14.44 -19.67 -4.16
N MET A 896 15.26 -20.68 -4.48
CA MET A 896 16.38 -20.52 -5.39
C MET A 896 15.96 -20.61 -6.86
N ASN A 897 16.66 -19.85 -7.72
CA ASN A 897 16.54 -19.97 -9.19
C ASN A 897 17.36 -21.16 -9.73
N TRP A 898 17.43 -22.23 -8.95
CA TRP A 898 18.23 -23.42 -9.22
C TRP A 898 17.47 -24.67 -8.80
N VAL A 899 17.66 -25.75 -9.54
CA VAL A 899 17.12 -27.05 -9.16
C VAL A 899 18.23 -28.08 -9.21
N CYS A 900 18.31 -28.94 -8.21
CA CYS A 900 19.23 -30.05 -8.21
C CYS A 900 18.79 -31.10 -9.23
N VAL A 901 19.70 -31.57 -10.10
CA VAL A 901 19.41 -32.54 -11.16
C VAL A 901 20.20 -33.86 -11.03
N GLU A 902 21.32 -33.85 -10.31
CA GLU A 902 22.08 -35.06 -10.01
C GLU A 902 22.54 -35.09 -8.55
N THR A 903 22.55 -36.25 -7.95
CA THR A 903 22.97 -36.49 -6.55
C THR A 903 22.08 -35.74 -5.55
N CYS A 904 20.79 -35.61 -5.86
CA CYS A 904 19.86 -34.73 -5.14
C CYS A 904 19.22 -35.32 -3.89
N GLY A 905 19.21 -36.63 -3.73
CA GLY A 905 18.73 -37.33 -2.54
C GLY A 905 19.69 -37.23 -1.35
N GLY A 906 19.41 -37.96 -0.29
CA GLY A 906 20.36 -38.09 0.84
C GLY A 906 21.75 -38.48 0.34
N LEU A 907 22.78 -37.79 0.84
CA LEU A 907 24.16 -38.04 0.43
C LEU A 907 24.58 -39.47 0.83
N ALA A 908 25.07 -40.27 -0.10
CA ALA A 908 25.60 -41.60 0.19
C ALA A 908 26.96 -41.50 0.89
N ASP A 909 27.41 -42.61 1.53
CA ASP A 909 28.73 -42.65 2.18
C ASP A 909 29.86 -42.21 1.22
N GLY A 910 30.55 -41.12 1.60
CA GLY A 910 31.65 -40.54 0.83
C GLY A 910 31.26 -39.48 -0.21
N GLN A 911 29.98 -39.12 -0.30
CA GLN A 911 29.50 -37.96 -1.04
C GLN A 911 29.45 -36.71 -0.13
N SER A 912 29.57 -35.56 -0.76
CA SER A 912 29.50 -34.25 -0.12
C SER A 912 28.51 -33.34 -0.88
N GLU A 913 28.10 -32.24 -0.24
CA GLU A 913 27.25 -31.22 -0.87
C GLU A 913 27.81 -30.71 -2.20
N SER A 914 29.12 -30.71 -2.37
CA SER A 914 29.79 -30.31 -3.63
C SER A 914 29.62 -31.31 -4.76
N ASP A 915 29.11 -32.53 -4.50
CA ASP A 915 28.83 -33.53 -5.55
C ASP A 915 27.44 -33.36 -6.20
N ARG A 916 26.60 -32.48 -5.63
CA ARG A 916 25.29 -32.16 -6.21
C ARG A 916 25.43 -31.28 -7.45
N VAL A 917 24.69 -31.61 -8.49
CA VAL A 917 24.66 -30.82 -9.73
C VAL A 917 23.36 -30.02 -9.79
N TYR A 918 23.49 -28.73 -10.05
CA TYR A 918 22.33 -27.81 -10.12
C TYR A 918 22.17 -27.28 -11.54
N GLU A 919 20.91 -27.17 -11.99
CA GLU A 919 20.53 -26.51 -13.24
C GLU A 919 19.91 -25.17 -12.94
N TYR A 920 20.25 -24.16 -13.72
CA TYR A 920 19.71 -22.81 -13.61
C TYR A 920 18.29 -22.73 -14.19
N LEU A 921 17.39 -22.10 -13.45
CA LEU A 921 16.01 -21.83 -13.82
C LEU A 921 15.87 -20.35 -14.22
N PRO A 922 15.77 -20.04 -15.52
CA PRO A 922 15.62 -18.67 -15.96
C PRO A 922 14.32 -18.05 -15.46
N ARG A 923 14.41 -16.82 -14.96
CA ARG A 923 13.28 -16.10 -14.39
C ARG A 923 12.34 -15.60 -15.49
N GLY A 924 11.02 -15.86 -15.36
CA GLY A 924 9.97 -15.25 -16.16
C GLY A 924 9.87 -15.75 -17.60
N GLU A 925 10.41 -16.91 -17.94
CA GLU A 925 10.26 -17.52 -19.27
C GLU A 925 8.84 -17.98 -19.55
N GLU A 926 8.11 -18.43 -18.52
CA GLU A 926 6.72 -18.84 -18.58
C GLU A 926 5.79 -17.74 -18.05
N ARG A 927 4.55 -17.73 -18.54
CA ARG A 927 3.53 -16.78 -18.14
C ARG A 927 2.19 -17.46 -17.92
N LEU A 928 1.42 -16.92 -16.98
CA LEU A 928 0.01 -17.26 -16.81
C LEU A 928 -0.80 -16.83 -18.03
N ASP A 929 -2.01 -17.37 -18.14
CA ASP A 929 -2.98 -16.99 -19.17
C ASP A 929 -3.48 -15.56 -18.97
N TRP A 930 -4.08 -15.01 -20.03
CA TRP A 930 -4.76 -13.73 -19.96
C TRP A 930 -5.95 -13.77 -18.99
N THR A 931 -6.08 -12.69 -18.23
CA THR A 931 -7.27 -12.46 -17.40
C THR A 931 -8.17 -11.42 -18.06
N TYR A 932 -9.47 -11.60 -17.95
CA TYR A 932 -10.44 -10.62 -18.41
C TYR A 932 -11.68 -10.60 -17.52
N GLN A 933 -12.24 -9.43 -17.33
CA GLN A 933 -13.42 -9.20 -16.54
C GLN A 933 -14.30 -8.15 -17.22
N LEU A 934 -15.57 -8.44 -17.33
CA LEU A 934 -16.60 -7.48 -17.73
C LEU A 934 -17.58 -7.33 -16.59
N ASP A 935 -17.78 -6.10 -16.16
CA ASP A 935 -18.79 -5.69 -15.18
C ASP A 935 -19.86 -4.88 -15.89
N LEU A 936 -21.12 -5.14 -15.59
CA LEU A 936 -22.27 -4.42 -16.15
C LEU A 936 -23.14 -3.87 -15.03
N GLY A 937 -23.56 -2.63 -15.17
CA GLY A 937 -24.43 -1.94 -14.23
C GLY A 937 -25.68 -1.38 -14.90
N THR A 938 -26.74 -1.26 -14.14
CA THR A 938 -27.91 -0.47 -14.51
C THR A 938 -28.51 0.20 -13.29
N SER A 939 -28.91 1.44 -13.43
CA SER A 939 -29.57 2.19 -12.37
C SER A 939 -30.80 2.90 -12.89
N TYR A 940 -31.80 2.98 -12.02
CA TYR A 940 -33.06 3.69 -12.29
C TYR A 940 -33.35 4.66 -11.15
N SER A 941 -33.52 5.93 -11.48
CA SER A 941 -33.83 7.01 -10.54
C SER A 941 -35.30 7.35 -10.55
N VAL A 942 -35.86 7.68 -9.40
CA VAL A 942 -37.23 8.12 -9.23
C VAL A 942 -37.25 9.40 -8.40
N ASP A 943 -37.76 10.48 -8.94
CA ASP A 943 -37.89 11.74 -8.23
C ASP A 943 -39.19 11.81 -7.45
N PHE A 944 -39.17 12.26 -6.21
CA PHE A 944 -40.32 12.43 -5.32
C PHE A 944 -40.56 13.91 -5.04
N GLY A 945 -40.67 14.74 -6.07
CA GLY A 945 -40.78 16.21 -5.98
C GLY A 945 -39.48 16.91 -6.38
N GLU A 946 -39.28 18.13 -5.93
CA GLU A 946 -38.08 18.93 -6.35
C GLU A 946 -36.82 18.57 -5.56
N ASP A 947 -36.93 18.06 -4.31
CA ASP A 947 -35.82 17.91 -3.39
C ASP A 947 -35.51 16.47 -2.98
N ALA A 948 -36.27 15.46 -3.46
CA ALA A 948 -36.08 14.08 -3.05
C ALA A 948 -36.01 13.11 -4.22
N SER A 949 -35.03 12.20 -4.20
CA SER A 949 -34.87 11.15 -5.21
C SER A 949 -34.48 9.81 -4.59
N ALA A 950 -34.82 8.71 -5.30
CA ALA A 950 -34.30 7.38 -4.97
C ALA A 950 -33.74 6.73 -6.24
N THR A 951 -32.52 6.23 -6.15
CA THR A 951 -31.83 5.50 -7.21
C THR A 951 -31.66 4.05 -6.80
N PHE A 952 -32.13 3.13 -7.64
CA PHE A 952 -31.97 1.68 -7.47
C PHE A 952 -30.97 1.18 -8.50
N SER A 953 -29.96 0.41 -8.07
CA SER A 953 -28.94 -0.11 -8.97
C SER A 953 -28.79 -1.62 -8.83
N LEU A 954 -28.46 -2.24 -9.97
CA LEU A 954 -28.07 -3.63 -10.08
C LEU A 954 -26.73 -3.69 -10.82
N ASP A 955 -25.70 -4.18 -10.15
CA ASP A 955 -24.37 -4.37 -10.71
C ASP A 955 -24.04 -5.86 -10.76
N VAL A 956 -23.56 -6.33 -11.89
CA VAL A 956 -23.09 -7.69 -12.09
C VAL A 956 -21.58 -7.64 -12.39
N PHE A 957 -20.77 -8.02 -11.44
CA PHE A 957 -19.32 -8.10 -11.62
C PHE A 957 -18.93 -9.46 -12.17
N ASN A 958 -17.98 -9.46 -13.09
CA ASN A 958 -17.49 -10.65 -13.78
C ASN A 958 -18.65 -11.44 -14.44
N VAL A 959 -19.37 -10.78 -15.35
CA VAL A 959 -20.58 -11.31 -16.04
C VAL A 959 -20.35 -12.70 -16.63
N PHE A 960 -19.16 -12.94 -17.19
CA PHE A 960 -18.80 -14.23 -17.81
C PHE A 960 -18.42 -15.31 -16.80
N ASN A 961 -18.29 -14.97 -15.52
CA ASN A 961 -17.84 -15.87 -14.45
C ASN A 961 -16.50 -16.53 -14.78
N THR A 962 -15.58 -15.78 -15.38
CA THR A 962 -14.21 -16.23 -15.63
C THR A 962 -13.46 -16.38 -14.33
N GLN A 963 -12.73 -17.47 -14.18
CA GLN A 963 -11.91 -17.75 -13.02
C GLN A 963 -10.55 -18.26 -13.50
N GLU A 964 -9.85 -17.40 -14.25
CA GLU A 964 -8.50 -17.68 -14.72
C GLU A 964 -7.53 -17.77 -13.55
N THR A 965 -6.47 -18.54 -13.73
CA THR A 965 -5.43 -18.73 -12.72
C THR A 965 -4.60 -17.46 -12.58
N LEU A 966 -4.52 -16.95 -11.36
CA LEU A 966 -3.72 -15.77 -10.99
C LEU A 966 -2.36 -16.18 -10.44
N ARG A 967 -2.22 -17.40 -9.92
CA ARG A 967 -0.98 -17.96 -9.40
C ARG A 967 -1.01 -19.47 -9.46
N VAL A 968 0.16 -20.06 -9.71
CA VAL A 968 0.42 -21.51 -9.66
C VAL A 968 1.40 -21.82 -8.55
N ASP A 969 1.47 -23.08 -8.15
CA ASP A 969 2.62 -23.59 -7.42
C ASP A 969 3.82 -23.61 -8.37
N SER A 970 4.84 -22.82 -8.10
CA SER A 970 6.01 -22.64 -8.97
C SER A 970 7.26 -23.39 -8.50
N PHE A 971 7.15 -24.21 -7.45
CA PHE A 971 8.26 -25.01 -6.95
C PHE A 971 8.40 -26.33 -7.70
N LEU A 972 9.55 -26.57 -8.33
CA LEU A 972 9.85 -27.84 -8.99
C LEU A 972 10.12 -28.98 -7.99
N THR A 973 10.63 -28.64 -6.81
CA THR A 973 10.93 -29.57 -5.72
C THR A 973 10.12 -29.21 -4.49
N THR A 974 9.83 -30.22 -3.65
CA THR A 974 9.16 -29.93 -2.37
C THR A 974 10.03 -29.05 -1.48
N PRO A 975 9.45 -28.09 -0.75
CA PRO A 975 10.22 -27.09 0.00
C PRO A 975 11.23 -27.66 1.01
N ASP A 976 10.98 -28.85 1.52
CA ASP A 976 11.80 -29.48 2.58
C ASP A 976 12.82 -30.50 2.03
N SER A 977 13.02 -30.55 0.70
CA SER A 977 13.85 -31.60 0.12
C SER A 977 14.58 -31.16 -1.14
N VAL A 978 15.91 -31.28 -1.10
CA VAL A 978 16.72 -31.14 -2.30
C VAL A 978 16.50 -32.37 -3.19
N GLY A 979 15.75 -32.19 -4.29
CA GLY A 979 15.60 -33.18 -5.34
C GLY A 979 14.36 -34.07 -5.32
N ASN A 980 13.49 -33.94 -4.33
CA ASN A 980 12.17 -34.56 -4.41
C ASN A 980 11.26 -33.72 -5.31
N PRO A 981 10.76 -34.25 -6.43
CA PRO A 981 9.85 -33.52 -7.29
C PRO A 981 8.60 -33.08 -6.53
N ASN A 982 8.20 -31.83 -6.73
CA ASN A 982 6.93 -31.34 -6.20
C ASN A 982 5.79 -31.89 -7.09
N PRO A 983 4.91 -32.75 -6.58
CA PRO A 983 3.79 -33.27 -7.38
C PRO A 983 2.80 -32.16 -7.77
N ASP A 984 2.72 -31.07 -7.02
CA ASP A 984 1.74 -29.99 -7.25
C ASP A 984 2.29 -28.88 -8.13
N TYR A 985 3.51 -29.00 -8.69
CA TYR A 985 4.08 -28.01 -9.61
C TYR A 985 3.11 -27.69 -10.75
N GLY A 986 2.88 -26.38 -10.98
CA GLY A 986 2.00 -25.86 -12.03
C GLY A 986 0.51 -25.85 -11.67
N LEU A 987 0.10 -26.43 -10.54
CA LEU A 987 -1.30 -26.37 -10.11
C LEU A 987 -1.70 -24.97 -9.68
N GLY A 988 -2.92 -24.56 -10.04
CA GLY A 988 -3.46 -23.24 -9.67
C GLY A 988 -3.66 -23.09 -8.17
N THR A 989 -3.05 -22.07 -7.56
CA THR A 989 -3.16 -21.77 -6.13
C THR A 989 -4.05 -20.56 -5.84
N SER A 990 -4.31 -19.69 -6.84
CA SER A 990 -5.22 -18.54 -6.75
C SER A 990 -5.91 -18.31 -8.08
N PHE A 991 -7.18 -17.88 -8.03
CA PHE A 991 -8.04 -17.68 -9.19
C PHE A 991 -8.72 -16.32 -9.14
N GLN A 992 -9.17 -15.81 -10.31
CA GLN A 992 -10.04 -14.65 -10.37
C GLN A 992 -11.31 -14.88 -9.54
N SER A 993 -11.82 -13.81 -8.91
CA SER A 993 -13.08 -13.87 -8.17
C SER A 993 -14.25 -14.25 -9.09
N PRO A 994 -15.14 -15.13 -8.65
CA PRO A 994 -16.31 -15.51 -9.43
C PRO A 994 -17.27 -14.33 -9.64
N ARG A 995 -18.25 -14.49 -10.53
CA ARG A 995 -19.34 -13.54 -10.71
C ARG A 995 -20.02 -13.24 -9.38
N ARG A 996 -20.32 -11.98 -9.15
CA ARG A 996 -21.13 -11.51 -8.01
C ARG A 996 -22.13 -10.46 -8.46
N VAL A 997 -23.25 -10.40 -7.77
CA VAL A 997 -24.30 -9.42 -8.01
C VAL A 997 -24.40 -8.50 -6.81
N GLN A 998 -24.45 -7.21 -7.03
CA GLN A 998 -24.67 -6.19 -6.01
C GLN A 998 -25.99 -5.49 -6.28
N LEU A 999 -26.81 -5.40 -5.26
CA LEU A 999 -28.03 -4.62 -5.26
C LEU A 999 -27.80 -3.37 -4.40
N SER A 1000 -28.22 -2.21 -4.88
CA SER A 1000 -28.13 -1.00 -4.08
C SER A 1000 -29.36 -0.12 -4.22
N ALA A 1001 -29.59 0.68 -3.16
CA ALA A 1001 -30.61 1.72 -3.13
C ALA A 1001 -30.05 2.95 -2.44
N ILE A 1002 -30.14 4.10 -3.09
CA ILE A 1002 -29.68 5.40 -2.58
C ILE A 1002 -30.87 6.34 -2.55
N VAL A 1003 -31.13 6.92 -1.40
CA VAL A 1003 -32.21 7.92 -1.21
C VAL A 1003 -31.57 9.24 -0.79
N ARG A 1004 -31.93 10.32 -1.48
CA ARG A 1004 -31.42 11.67 -1.23
C ARG A 1004 -32.57 12.63 -0.95
N PHE A 1005 -32.32 13.53 0.01
CA PHE A 1005 -33.23 14.59 0.39
C PHE A 1005 -32.53 15.93 0.50
#